data_8d80fa0ec3b37b227699501efe47683b
#
_entry.id   8d80fa0ec3b37b227699501efe47683b
#
_cell.length_a   1.000
_cell.length_b   1.000
_cell.length_c   1.000
_cell.angle_alpha   90.00
_cell.angle_beta   90.00
_cell.angle_gamma   90.00
#
_symmetry.space_group_name_H-M   'P 1'
#
loop_
_entity.id
_entity.type
_entity.pdbx_description
1 polymer ?
#
loop_
_entity_poly.entity_id
_entity_poly.type
_entity_poly.pdbx_seq_one_letter_code
_entity_poly.pdbx_strand_id
1 'polypeptide(L)'
;MPVKSFKFISPGIFINEIDNSQLPAVGEGLGPVIIGRTERGPAMRPVKVNSFSEFVEVFGNPIPGGQGGDIWRDGNYTTPTYASFAAQAYLRNSNAATVVRLLGAEQDGLTGDAAGKAGWYVAKDNELTEAANGGAYGLFVFASGSGYASPSPSIADTATDGVLAAVWYLQNGSIVLTGTQRDGTVSTGSAASLYRPVGQEYKAIIKDSAGATVIETSFNFTPSSAKYIRKVFNTNPTLTNASVTQTDQVESYWLGGTYEGHLNKVLGGTTSTFATVLGLDKGTVSAADFRGGFQAAQTPWFISQDMGAASNYQAESMTKLFKMHTLDAGEDEQQKLKISISDIKASTSVDEPYGSFSVLVRDARDNDNAPVILERYSSVNLNPNSSNYIARAIGDQFLTWDDVERKHRVYGNYLNASKFIRVEMNSDVDDGATDATLLPFGSFGPVRMKSWTYTSSSAGTAPTDRWVLGGQSIVFHQSASVFLATGAQIGDDGFAFTGSLVYPAIPLRVSASAGGLSNPKNAYFGIDTTESGSNRHDSSYSDVVRMLPPIVDSFATSDSTEFSYMFSLDDVIPSTAGSANAIGTWISGSRLGGTSWTALSSSYTTILDQGYNRFTVPLCGGYDGLDITEKDPFNYTRALADGTDSTKYAYYSAKRAIDTVADPESVEYNLMAMPGIYHSGLTSHMMEVCESRGDALAVVDLDSGYRTSAESTDAIANRIGSVSTAITNLTARGLNSSYGCAYYPWVQINDSLTNSLLWAPPSIVALGTFSSSQRKSELWFAPAGFTRGGLTEGSAGIGVIQTRERLTSRDRDDLYEANINPIASFPSEGIVIFGQKTLQVTPSALDRINVRRLMIFVKKEIS
;
A
#
# COMPACT_ATOMS: atom_id res chain seq x y z
N MET A 1 -29.09 -2.44 52.43
CA MET A 1 -30.37 -3.06 52.86
C MET A 1 -30.57 -4.34 52.07
N PRO A 2 -30.91 -5.48 52.65
CA PRO A 2 -31.11 -6.70 51.89
C PRO A 2 -32.36 -6.54 50.99
N VAL A 3 -32.17 -6.85 49.76
CA VAL A 3 -33.24 -6.83 48.74
C VAL A 3 -34.27 -7.86 49.16
N LYS A 4 -35.53 -7.44 49.33
CA LYS A 4 -36.65 -8.36 49.61
C LYS A 4 -36.84 -9.23 48.35
N SER A 5 -36.78 -10.54 48.50
CA SER A 5 -37.13 -11.47 47.42
C SER A 5 -38.60 -11.31 47.07
N PHE A 6 -38.89 -10.90 45.85
CA PHE A 6 -40.26 -10.86 45.33
C PHE A 6 -40.70 -12.26 44.93
N LYS A 7 -41.85 -12.68 45.43
CA LYS A 7 -42.52 -13.90 45.02
C LYS A 7 -43.57 -13.55 43.99
N PHE A 8 -43.35 -13.94 42.75
CA PHE A 8 -44.29 -13.70 41.65
C PHE A 8 -45.45 -14.73 41.72
N ILE A 9 -46.66 -14.27 41.70
CA ILE A 9 -47.88 -15.11 41.82
C ILE A 9 -48.66 -15.11 40.51
N SER A 10 -48.44 -14.19 39.60
CA SER A 10 -49.10 -14.14 38.29
C SER A 10 -48.16 -13.66 37.17
N PRO A 11 -48.42 -14.01 35.90
CA PRO A 11 -47.65 -13.44 34.80
C PRO A 11 -47.85 -11.94 34.69
N GLY A 12 -46.71 -11.23 34.54
CA GLY A 12 -46.73 -9.76 34.38
C GLY A 12 -45.36 -9.29 33.86
N ILE A 13 -45.33 -8.05 33.36
CA ILE A 13 -44.07 -7.40 32.98
C ILE A 13 -43.55 -6.70 34.23
N PHE A 14 -42.35 -7.10 34.65
CA PHE A 14 -41.70 -6.50 35.80
C PHE A 14 -40.50 -5.68 35.26
N ILE A 15 -40.56 -4.37 35.52
CA ILE A 15 -39.46 -3.46 35.18
C ILE A 15 -38.59 -3.34 36.42
N ASN A 16 -37.33 -3.68 36.27
CA ASN A 16 -36.32 -3.47 37.31
C ASN A 16 -35.46 -2.31 36.89
N GLU A 17 -35.49 -1.23 37.61
CA GLU A 17 -34.59 -0.08 37.37
C GLU A 17 -33.27 -0.37 38.05
N ILE A 18 -32.19 -0.49 37.27
CA ILE A 18 -30.82 -0.67 37.73
C ILE A 18 -30.10 0.66 37.54
N ASP A 19 -29.85 1.36 38.61
CA ASP A 19 -29.04 2.57 38.60
C ASP A 19 -27.54 2.17 38.49
N ASN A 20 -27.00 2.32 37.32
CA ASN A 20 -25.58 2.08 37.04
C ASN A 20 -24.70 3.32 37.26
N SER A 21 -25.28 4.45 37.68
CA SER A 21 -24.50 5.70 37.89
C SER A 21 -23.54 5.63 39.08
N GLN A 22 -23.70 4.65 39.94
CA GLN A 22 -22.83 4.41 41.11
C GLN A 22 -21.79 3.28 40.90
N LEU A 23 -21.84 2.59 39.79
CA LEU A 23 -20.73 1.66 39.46
C LEU A 23 -19.55 2.52 39.06
N PRO A 24 -18.40 2.40 39.78
CA PRO A 24 -17.18 3.05 39.30
C PRO A 24 -16.94 2.56 37.88
N ALA A 25 -16.74 3.48 36.95
CA ALA A 25 -16.29 3.12 35.61
C ALA A 25 -15.08 2.22 35.80
N VAL A 26 -15.16 1.02 35.29
CA VAL A 26 -13.97 0.14 35.24
C VAL A 26 -12.95 0.92 34.43
N GLY A 27 -11.91 1.41 35.08
CA GLY A 27 -10.89 2.19 34.43
C GLY A 27 -10.39 1.42 33.22
N GLU A 28 -10.36 2.07 32.08
CA GLU A 28 -9.84 1.43 30.86
C GLU A 28 -8.41 0.95 31.14
N GLY A 29 -8.12 -0.29 30.79
CA GLY A 29 -6.80 -0.88 31.03
C GLY A 29 -5.70 -0.02 30.38
N LEU A 30 -4.69 0.34 31.16
CA LEU A 30 -3.50 1.05 30.70
C LEU A 30 -2.51 0.05 30.13
N GLY A 31 -2.04 0.30 28.91
CA GLY A 31 -1.08 -0.55 28.21
C GLY A 31 0.09 0.23 27.64
N PRO A 32 0.94 -0.41 26.86
CA PRO A 32 2.02 0.23 26.11
C PRO A 32 1.48 0.97 24.90
N VAL A 33 2.25 1.96 24.46
CA VAL A 33 2.27 2.41 23.07
C VAL A 33 3.34 1.61 22.32
N ILE A 34 2.93 0.99 21.22
CA ILE A 34 3.80 0.22 20.34
C ILE A 34 3.81 0.88 18.98
N ILE A 35 4.98 1.39 18.57
CA ILE A 35 5.16 2.07 17.28
C ILE A 35 5.92 1.14 16.34
N GLY A 36 5.40 0.91 15.15
CA GLY A 36 6.11 0.09 14.15
C GLY A 36 5.23 -0.41 13.02
N ARG A 37 5.78 -1.32 12.26
CA ARG A 37 5.16 -1.87 11.06
C ARG A 37 4.11 -2.91 11.41
N THR A 38 3.02 -2.92 10.65
CA THR A 38 1.96 -3.93 10.70
C THR A 38 1.53 -4.27 9.27
N GLU A 39 0.80 -5.36 9.08
CA GLU A 39 0.33 -5.81 7.77
C GLU A 39 -0.60 -4.78 7.12
N ARG A 40 -1.53 -4.25 7.88
CA ARG A 40 -2.56 -3.30 7.44
C ARG A 40 -2.97 -2.37 8.57
N GLY A 41 -4.00 -1.58 8.38
CA GLY A 41 -4.64 -0.75 9.40
C GLY A 41 -4.40 0.74 9.22
N PRO A 42 -5.02 1.55 10.07
CA PRO A 42 -4.86 3.00 10.06
C PRO A 42 -3.42 3.40 10.34
N ALA A 43 -2.90 4.34 9.55
CA ALA A 43 -1.51 4.77 9.63
C ALA A 43 -1.33 6.02 10.50
N MET A 44 -0.16 6.11 11.13
CA MET A 44 0.35 7.31 11.78
C MET A 44 -0.59 7.97 12.78
N ARG A 45 -1.46 7.16 13.38
CA ARG A 45 -2.36 7.58 14.46
C ARG A 45 -2.44 6.52 15.55
N PRO A 46 -2.61 6.90 16.81
CA PRO A 46 -2.78 5.94 17.89
C PRO A 46 -4.14 5.24 17.80
N VAL A 47 -4.14 3.93 17.88
CA VAL A 47 -5.35 3.09 17.91
C VAL A 47 -5.26 2.16 19.10
N LYS A 48 -6.23 2.23 20.00
CA LYS A 48 -6.30 1.37 21.18
C LYS A 48 -6.95 0.04 20.79
N VAL A 49 -6.34 -1.05 21.21
CA VAL A 49 -6.84 -2.43 21.02
C VAL A 49 -6.87 -3.13 22.38
N ASN A 50 -7.95 -3.87 22.65
CA ASN A 50 -8.22 -4.48 23.93
C ASN A 50 -7.93 -5.99 23.96
N SER A 51 -7.63 -6.57 22.81
CA SER A 51 -7.26 -7.99 22.70
C SER A 51 -6.38 -8.23 21.48
N PHE A 52 -5.68 -9.36 21.46
CA PHE A 52 -4.91 -9.75 20.29
C PHE A 52 -5.83 -10.07 19.08
N SER A 53 -7.03 -10.58 19.31
CA SER A 53 -8.00 -10.79 18.23
C SER A 53 -8.45 -9.49 17.58
N GLU A 54 -8.70 -8.46 18.36
CA GLU A 54 -9.00 -7.11 17.86
C GLU A 54 -7.80 -6.50 17.13
N PHE A 55 -6.56 -6.72 17.66
CA PHE A 55 -5.35 -6.32 16.96
C PHE A 55 -5.27 -6.96 15.56
N VAL A 56 -5.53 -8.25 15.44
CA VAL A 56 -5.50 -8.96 14.13
C VAL A 56 -6.62 -8.48 13.21
N GLU A 57 -7.80 -8.15 13.75
CA GLU A 57 -8.91 -7.58 12.96
C GLU A 57 -8.49 -6.23 12.34
N VAL A 58 -7.84 -5.36 13.11
CA VAL A 58 -7.46 -4.01 12.66
C VAL A 58 -6.13 -4.01 11.89
N PHE A 59 -5.09 -4.63 12.43
CA PHE A 59 -3.71 -4.50 11.95
C PHE A 59 -3.16 -5.70 11.19
N GLY A 60 -3.95 -6.76 11.07
CA GLY A 60 -3.54 -8.00 10.43
C GLY A 60 -2.67 -8.90 11.30
N ASN A 61 -2.21 -9.99 10.71
CA ASN A 61 -1.38 -10.98 11.41
C ASN A 61 0.08 -10.50 11.51
N PRO A 62 0.82 -10.96 12.54
CA PRO A 62 2.26 -10.80 12.56
C PRO A 62 2.91 -11.47 11.33
N ILE A 63 3.82 -10.77 10.68
CA ILE A 63 4.56 -11.28 9.52
C ILE A 63 6.01 -11.55 9.97
N PRO A 64 6.49 -12.81 9.86
CA PRO A 64 7.83 -13.16 10.33
C PRO A 64 8.95 -12.62 9.41
N GLY A 65 8.61 -12.12 8.22
CA GLY A 65 9.58 -11.63 7.26
C GLY A 65 10.37 -12.74 6.58
N GLY A 66 11.36 -12.35 5.79
CA GLY A 66 12.23 -13.26 5.06
C GLY A 66 11.83 -13.46 3.61
N GLN A 67 12.32 -14.55 3.01
CA GLN A 67 12.05 -14.87 1.61
C GLN A 67 10.61 -15.39 1.44
N GLY A 68 9.93 -14.96 0.38
CA GLY A 68 8.60 -15.43 0.03
C GLY A 68 7.46 -14.48 0.38
N GLY A 69 7.79 -13.22 0.71
CA GLY A 69 6.81 -12.14 0.83
C GLY A 69 6.13 -11.80 -0.50
N ASP A 70 5.37 -10.74 -0.51
CA ASP A 70 4.73 -10.23 -1.73
C ASP A 70 5.78 -9.76 -2.72
N ILE A 71 6.07 -10.59 -3.73
CA ILE A 71 7.05 -10.28 -4.79
C ILE A 71 6.61 -9.10 -5.67
N TRP A 72 5.34 -8.71 -5.63
CA TRP A 72 4.83 -7.56 -6.36
C TRP A 72 5.20 -6.24 -5.70
N ARG A 73 5.18 -6.24 -4.37
CA ARG A 73 5.40 -5.07 -3.55
C ARG A 73 6.84 -4.98 -3.02
N ASP A 74 7.39 -6.12 -2.57
CA ASP A 74 8.59 -6.18 -1.75
C ASP A 74 9.77 -6.91 -2.42
N GLY A 75 9.63 -7.33 -3.67
CA GLY A 75 10.61 -8.19 -4.31
C GLY A 75 10.61 -9.59 -3.69
N ASN A 76 11.77 -10.06 -3.21
CA ASN A 76 11.89 -11.38 -2.59
C ASN A 76 11.95 -11.36 -1.07
N TYR A 77 12.00 -10.21 -0.45
CA TYR A 77 12.21 -10.08 0.98
C TYR A 77 11.25 -9.10 1.61
N THR A 78 10.69 -9.53 2.72
CA THR A 78 9.94 -8.67 3.64
C THR A 78 10.68 -8.61 4.97
N THR A 79 10.64 -7.48 5.64
CA THR A 79 11.14 -7.34 7.00
C THR A 79 10.06 -7.78 8.01
N PRO A 80 10.44 -8.33 9.18
CA PRO A 80 9.48 -8.71 10.19
C PRO A 80 8.66 -7.53 10.69
N THR A 81 7.37 -7.75 10.98
CA THR A 81 6.51 -6.76 11.62
C THR A 81 6.69 -6.81 13.15
N TYR A 82 7.81 -6.29 13.64
CA TYR A 82 8.14 -6.37 15.06
C TYR A 82 7.09 -5.76 15.99
N ALA A 83 6.40 -4.70 15.57
CA ALA A 83 5.32 -4.12 16.36
C ALA A 83 4.16 -5.10 16.57
N SER A 84 3.83 -5.91 15.53
CA SER A 84 2.79 -6.93 15.62
C SER A 84 3.18 -8.04 16.61
N PHE A 85 4.45 -8.46 16.59
CA PHE A 85 4.95 -9.43 17.59
C PHE A 85 4.99 -8.85 19.00
N ALA A 86 5.31 -7.56 19.15
CA ALA A 86 5.28 -6.89 20.45
C ALA A 86 3.85 -6.79 21.00
N ALA A 87 2.88 -6.44 20.13
CA ALA A 87 1.47 -6.45 20.50
C ALA A 87 0.99 -7.86 20.88
N GLN A 88 1.38 -8.89 20.12
CA GLN A 88 1.09 -10.29 20.45
C GLN A 88 1.66 -10.68 21.82
N ALA A 89 2.94 -10.34 22.07
CA ALA A 89 3.61 -10.66 23.33
C ALA A 89 2.90 -10.01 24.51
N TYR A 90 2.54 -8.75 24.39
CA TYR A 90 1.91 -8.01 25.47
C TYR A 90 0.45 -8.43 25.69
N LEU A 91 -0.37 -8.47 24.62
CA LEU A 91 -1.81 -8.73 24.72
C LEU A 91 -2.16 -10.17 25.09
N ARG A 92 -1.22 -11.09 25.05
CA ARG A 92 -1.43 -12.45 25.63
C ARG A 92 -1.60 -12.44 27.14
N ASN A 93 -1.08 -11.43 27.81
CA ASN A 93 -1.09 -11.35 29.28
C ASN A 93 -1.87 -10.13 29.79
N SER A 94 -2.28 -9.21 28.94
CA SER A 94 -2.97 -7.96 29.28
C SER A 94 -4.06 -7.63 28.26
N ASN A 95 -4.92 -6.67 28.59
CA ASN A 95 -6.12 -6.37 27.79
C ASN A 95 -6.07 -5.00 27.13
N ALA A 96 -4.99 -4.28 27.14
CA ALA A 96 -4.92 -3.00 26.44
C ALA A 96 -3.53 -2.75 25.88
N ALA A 97 -3.49 -2.28 24.65
CA ALA A 97 -2.30 -1.70 24.01
C ALA A 97 -2.75 -0.62 23.02
N THR A 98 -1.95 0.41 22.86
CA THR A 98 -2.14 1.40 21.80
C THR A 98 -1.08 1.16 20.74
N VAL A 99 -1.49 1.08 19.50
CA VAL A 99 -0.61 0.80 18.38
C VAL A 99 -0.59 2.00 17.43
N VAL A 100 0.59 2.40 16.99
CA VAL A 100 0.79 3.38 15.93
C VAL A 100 1.48 2.68 14.77
N ARG A 101 0.73 2.44 13.70
CA ARG A 101 1.27 1.86 12.48
C ARG A 101 2.17 2.86 11.77
N LEU A 102 3.43 2.48 11.54
CA LEU A 102 4.37 3.28 10.76
C LEU A 102 4.11 3.07 9.28
N LEU A 103 3.79 4.15 8.59
CA LEU A 103 3.90 4.29 7.14
C LEU A 103 4.72 5.51 6.80
N GLY A 104 5.14 5.59 5.56
CA GLY A 104 5.89 6.74 5.08
C GLY A 104 5.08 8.03 5.13
N ALA A 105 5.56 9.01 5.86
CA ALA A 105 4.94 10.32 5.98
C ALA A 105 5.86 11.42 5.43
N GLU A 106 5.32 12.23 4.53
CA GLU A 106 6.04 13.38 3.98
C GLU A 106 6.12 14.50 5.01
N GLN A 107 7.24 15.20 5.09
CA GLN A 107 7.42 16.34 5.96
C GLN A 107 6.94 17.61 5.27
N ASP A 108 5.95 18.27 5.87
CA ASP A 108 5.42 19.53 5.35
C ASP A 108 6.47 20.65 5.34
N GLY A 109 6.39 21.49 4.31
CA GLY A 109 7.21 22.70 4.21
C GLY A 109 8.66 22.50 3.76
N LEU A 110 9.11 21.24 3.56
CA LEU A 110 10.39 20.99 2.95
C LEU A 110 10.28 20.97 1.42
N THR A 111 11.22 21.67 0.78
CA THR A 111 11.33 21.71 -0.69
C THR A 111 12.66 21.09 -1.10
N GLY A 112 12.69 20.39 -2.21
CA GLY A 112 13.87 19.74 -2.76
C GLY A 112 13.85 18.23 -2.67
N ASP A 113 14.79 17.61 -3.34
CA ASP A 113 14.77 16.17 -3.66
C ASP A 113 14.96 15.24 -2.45
N ALA A 114 15.57 15.76 -1.37
CA ALA A 114 15.89 14.95 -0.19
C ALA A 114 14.94 15.16 1.00
N ALA A 115 13.95 16.03 0.89
CA ALA A 115 13.29 16.58 2.05
C ALA A 115 11.99 15.84 2.41
N GLY A 116 12.09 14.65 2.99
CA GLY A 116 10.94 13.97 3.60
C GLY A 116 9.90 13.45 2.60
N LYS A 117 10.24 13.30 1.34
CA LYS A 117 9.36 12.77 0.28
C LYS A 117 9.44 11.26 0.16
N ALA A 118 8.37 10.64 -0.31
CA ALA A 118 8.24 9.20 -0.40
C ALA A 118 7.74 8.73 -1.77
N GLY A 119 8.40 7.70 -2.31
CA GLY A 119 8.04 7.08 -3.57
C GLY A 119 8.42 7.91 -4.79
N TRP A 120 7.76 7.66 -5.92
CA TRP A 120 8.15 8.18 -7.24
C TRP A 120 6.93 8.66 -7.99
N TYR A 121 7.08 9.65 -8.84
CA TYR A 121 6.06 10.01 -9.80
C TYR A 121 6.69 10.38 -11.16
N VAL A 122 5.89 10.28 -12.20
CA VAL A 122 6.27 10.72 -13.52
C VAL A 122 5.80 12.17 -13.71
N ALA A 123 6.65 12.97 -14.33
CA ALA A 123 6.33 14.37 -14.57
C ALA A 123 5.08 14.57 -15.42
N LYS A 124 4.52 15.75 -15.29
CA LYS A 124 3.25 16.14 -15.90
C LYS A 124 3.23 16.06 -17.44
N ASP A 125 4.36 16.40 -18.06
CA ASP A 125 4.45 16.45 -19.51
C ASP A 125 4.91 15.10 -20.05
N ASN A 126 4.01 14.10 -19.95
CA ASN A 126 4.22 12.77 -20.50
C ASN A 126 4.39 12.83 -22.02
N GLU A 127 5.57 13.19 -22.45
CA GLU A 127 5.99 12.99 -23.82
C GLU A 127 7.00 11.86 -23.88
N LEU A 128 6.71 10.84 -24.66
CA LEU A 128 7.65 9.76 -24.92
C LEU A 128 8.88 10.33 -25.62
N THR A 129 10.03 10.09 -25.03
CA THR A 129 11.29 10.59 -25.54
C THR A 129 12.28 9.47 -25.79
N GLU A 130 13.32 9.80 -26.52
CA GLU A 130 14.52 9.00 -26.54
C GLU A 130 15.10 8.90 -25.12
N ALA A 131 15.73 7.74 -24.81
CA ALA A 131 16.43 7.51 -23.57
C ALA A 131 17.49 8.60 -23.30
N ALA A 132 17.13 9.59 -22.51
CA ALA A 132 18.03 10.64 -22.07
C ALA A 132 18.79 10.20 -20.81
N ASN A 133 19.49 11.11 -20.17
CA ASN A 133 20.25 10.83 -18.97
C ASN A 133 19.33 10.87 -17.72
N GLY A 134 18.98 9.69 -17.23
CA GLY A 134 18.08 9.54 -16.06
C GLY A 134 16.59 9.62 -16.40
N GLY A 135 15.74 9.48 -15.39
CA GLY A 135 14.28 9.56 -15.52
C GLY A 135 13.55 8.22 -15.47
N ALA A 136 12.32 8.21 -15.93
CA ALA A 136 11.49 7.02 -16.01
C ALA A 136 11.55 6.39 -17.40
N TYR A 137 11.69 5.06 -17.45
CA TYR A 137 11.78 4.29 -18.69
C TYR A 137 10.73 3.19 -18.70
N GLY A 138 9.94 3.13 -19.76
CA GLY A 138 8.92 2.10 -19.97
C GLY A 138 9.36 1.05 -20.97
N LEU A 139 9.18 -0.22 -20.64
CA LEU A 139 9.30 -1.34 -21.54
C LEU A 139 7.93 -1.60 -22.20
N PHE A 140 7.85 -1.43 -23.49
CA PHE A 140 6.68 -1.76 -24.26
C PHE A 140 6.89 -3.08 -25.01
N VAL A 141 5.94 -4.00 -24.89
CA VAL A 141 5.97 -5.31 -25.53
C VAL A 141 4.81 -5.43 -26.51
N PHE A 142 5.13 -5.85 -27.72
CA PHE A 142 4.21 -5.99 -28.83
C PHE A 142 4.01 -7.46 -29.14
N ALA A 143 2.77 -7.83 -29.48
CA ALA A 143 2.48 -9.14 -30.02
C ALA A 143 2.97 -9.24 -31.48
N SER A 144 3.60 -10.35 -31.82
CA SER A 144 3.93 -10.67 -33.19
C SER A 144 2.78 -11.46 -33.81
N GLY A 145 2.24 -11.01 -34.91
CA GLY A 145 1.21 -11.74 -35.68
C GLY A 145 1.75 -13.06 -36.26
N SER A 146 0.86 -13.99 -36.57
CA SER A 146 1.18 -15.33 -37.09
C SER A 146 1.88 -15.37 -38.47
N GLY A 147 1.98 -14.21 -39.14
CA GLY A 147 2.67 -14.08 -40.45
C GLY A 147 4.18 -13.89 -40.40
N TYR A 148 4.77 -13.87 -39.25
CA TYR A 148 6.15 -13.41 -39.05
C TYR A 148 7.26 -14.46 -39.08
N ALA A 149 6.99 -15.62 -39.58
CA ALA A 149 8.02 -16.65 -39.76
C ALA A 149 8.96 -16.43 -40.96
N SER A 150 8.74 -15.38 -41.77
CA SER A 150 9.54 -15.10 -42.97
C SER A 150 10.31 -13.79 -42.87
N PRO A 151 11.56 -13.72 -43.32
CA PRO A 151 12.33 -12.49 -43.34
C PRO A 151 11.83 -11.43 -44.36
N SER A 152 10.76 -11.72 -45.10
CA SER A 152 10.14 -10.75 -46.00
C SER A 152 8.81 -10.29 -45.39
N PRO A 153 8.67 -9.03 -45.00
CA PRO A 153 7.43 -8.53 -44.40
C PRO A 153 6.35 -8.47 -45.46
N SER A 154 5.29 -9.24 -45.32
CA SER A 154 4.04 -8.95 -45.99
C SER A 154 3.31 -7.89 -45.20
N ILE A 155 3.02 -6.80 -45.86
CA ILE A 155 2.66 -5.48 -45.34
C ILE A 155 1.22 -5.38 -44.85
N ALA A 156 0.44 -6.40 -45.04
CA ALA A 156 -0.99 -6.35 -44.82
C ALA A 156 -1.38 -6.39 -43.32
N ASP A 157 -0.45 -6.47 -42.42
CA ASP A 157 -0.76 -6.75 -41.01
C ASP A 157 -0.69 -5.55 -40.11
N THR A 158 -1.84 -5.03 -39.99
CA THR A 158 -2.57 -4.72 -38.76
C THR A 158 -1.81 -3.93 -37.71
N ALA A 159 -2.44 -2.87 -37.32
CA ALA A 159 -2.18 -2.14 -36.09
C ALA A 159 -1.89 -3.13 -34.93
N THR A 160 -0.73 -3.04 -34.31
CA THR A 160 -0.39 -3.82 -33.14
C THR A 160 -0.08 -2.87 -31.98
N ASP A 161 -0.74 -3.12 -30.88
CA ASP A 161 -0.55 -2.31 -29.68
C ASP A 161 0.68 -2.79 -28.91
N GLY A 162 1.54 -1.83 -28.52
CA GLY A 162 2.62 -2.04 -27.58
C GLY A 162 2.14 -1.80 -26.17
N VAL A 163 2.20 -2.83 -25.34
CA VAL A 163 1.71 -2.79 -23.97
C VAL A 163 2.84 -2.49 -23.02
N LEU A 164 2.65 -1.54 -22.11
CA LEU A 164 3.61 -1.27 -21.05
C LEU A 164 3.73 -2.52 -20.15
N ALA A 165 4.94 -3.08 -20.08
CA ALA A 165 5.24 -4.29 -19.32
C ALA A 165 6.00 -4.03 -18.04
N ALA A 166 6.84 -2.98 -18.02
CA ALA A 166 7.64 -2.60 -16.85
C ALA A 166 8.04 -1.14 -16.92
N VAL A 167 8.31 -0.55 -15.76
CA VAL A 167 8.87 0.80 -15.61
C VAL A 167 10.13 0.72 -14.76
N TRP A 168 11.21 1.32 -15.22
CA TRP A 168 12.41 1.55 -14.44
C TRP A 168 12.60 3.04 -14.17
N TYR A 169 13.19 3.33 -13.03
CA TYR A 169 13.65 4.66 -12.68
C TYR A 169 15.18 4.67 -12.59
N LEU A 170 15.81 5.67 -13.17
CA LEU A 170 17.24 5.87 -13.16
C LEU A 170 17.56 7.29 -12.65
N GLN A 171 18.49 7.41 -11.72
CA GLN A 171 19.00 8.73 -11.31
C GLN A 171 19.80 9.38 -12.43
N ASN A 172 20.57 8.59 -13.14
CA ASN A 172 21.33 9.02 -14.31
C ASN A 172 21.53 7.84 -15.27
N GLY A 173 22.02 8.13 -16.48
CA GLY A 173 22.27 7.10 -17.47
C GLY A 173 21.05 6.65 -18.24
N SER A 174 21.10 5.48 -18.82
CA SER A 174 20.04 4.94 -19.66
C SER A 174 19.92 3.43 -19.54
N ILE A 175 18.74 2.90 -19.86
CA ILE A 175 18.53 1.46 -20.01
C ILE A 175 18.21 1.15 -21.46
N VAL A 176 18.85 0.12 -22.00
CA VAL A 176 18.67 -0.34 -23.38
C VAL A 176 18.53 -1.86 -23.42
N LEU A 177 17.88 -2.36 -24.45
CA LEU A 177 17.81 -3.79 -24.69
C LEU A 177 18.92 -4.23 -25.66
N THR A 178 19.40 -5.45 -25.48
CA THR A 178 20.35 -6.09 -26.36
C THR A 178 19.88 -7.48 -26.78
N GLY A 179 20.27 -7.95 -27.93
CA GLY A 179 19.94 -9.28 -28.45
C GLY A 179 19.63 -9.27 -29.93
N THR A 180 19.05 -10.37 -30.40
CA THR A 180 18.77 -10.57 -31.81
C THR A 180 17.57 -9.73 -32.22
N GLN A 181 17.74 -8.94 -33.25
CA GLN A 181 16.67 -8.23 -33.97
C GLN A 181 15.96 -9.19 -34.92
N ARG A 182 14.86 -8.74 -35.51
CA ARG A 182 14.09 -9.57 -36.44
C ARG A 182 14.85 -9.97 -37.71
N ASP A 183 15.67 -9.09 -38.24
CA ASP A 183 16.52 -9.36 -39.41
C ASP A 183 17.66 -10.33 -39.14
N GLY A 184 17.79 -10.82 -37.89
CA GLY A 184 18.86 -11.69 -37.45
C GLY A 184 20.14 -10.97 -37.03
N THR A 185 20.19 -9.64 -37.16
CA THR A 185 21.34 -8.87 -36.64
C THR A 185 21.31 -8.83 -35.12
N VAL A 186 22.44 -8.65 -34.48
CA VAL A 186 22.57 -8.57 -33.03
C VAL A 186 22.75 -7.10 -32.63
N SER A 187 21.79 -6.55 -31.90
CA SER A 187 21.96 -5.23 -31.31
C SER A 187 22.86 -5.37 -30.06
N THR A 188 23.88 -4.55 -29.99
CA THR A 188 24.89 -4.55 -28.91
C THR A 188 24.73 -3.34 -27.99
N GLY A 189 23.54 -2.82 -27.80
CA GLY A 189 23.30 -1.80 -26.79
C GLY A 189 22.75 -0.49 -27.28
N SER A 190 21.87 -0.52 -28.23
CA SER A 190 20.99 0.59 -28.57
C SER A 190 19.54 0.26 -28.16
N ALA A 191 18.70 1.28 -28.06
CA ALA A 191 17.27 1.10 -27.82
C ALA A 191 16.65 0.36 -29.01
N ALA A 192 16.75 -0.95 -28.99
CA ALA A 192 16.31 -1.79 -30.10
C ALA A 192 15.04 -2.53 -29.74
N SER A 193 14.11 -2.63 -30.68
CA SER A 193 13.07 -3.61 -30.58
C SER A 193 13.64 -5.00 -30.81
N LEU A 194 13.55 -5.84 -29.80
CA LEU A 194 14.10 -7.20 -29.86
C LEU A 194 13.00 -8.21 -30.13
N TYR A 195 13.23 -9.12 -31.04
CA TYR A 195 12.37 -10.27 -31.27
C TYR A 195 12.66 -11.37 -30.27
N ARG A 196 11.60 -11.88 -29.63
CA ARG A 196 11.68 -13.02 -28.72
C ARG A 196 10.45 -13.92 -28.83
N PRO A 197 10.59 -15.23 -28.87
CA PRO A 197 9.48 -16.13 -28.59
C PRO A 197 8.91 -15.88 -27.18
N VAL A 198 7.61 -16.10 -27.00
CA VAL A 198 6.95 -16.00 -25.70
C VAL A 198 7.62 -16.94 -24.70
N GLY A 199 7.90 -16.41 -23.50
CA GLY A 199 8.57 -17.15 -22.41
C GLY A 199 10.09 -17.13 -22.46
N GLN A 200 10.71 -16.49 -23.46
CA GLN A 200 12.16 -16.31 -23.49
C GLN A 200 12.63 -15.06 -22.74
N GLU A 201 13.90 -15.04 -22.41
CA GLU A 201 14.52 -13.94 -21.65
C GLU A 201 14.79 -12.73 -22.55
N TYR A 202 14.51 -11.55 -22.03
CA TYR A 202 15.01 -10.29 -22.54
C TYR A 202 16.36 -9.99 -21.89
N LYS A 203 17.23 -9.29 -22.58
CA LYS A 203 18.53 -8.89 -22.07
C LYS A 203 18.63 -7.37 -22.05
N ALA A 204 18.85 -6.80 -20.88
CA ALA A 204 18.96 -5.36 -20.67
C ALA A 204 20.40 -4.97 -20.30
N ILE A 205 20.79 -3.80 -20.74
CA ILE A 205 22.03 -3.14 -20.34
C ILE A 205 21.64 -1.79 -19.71
N ILE A 206 22.10 -1.55 -18.49
CA ILE A 206 22.02 -0.24 -17.86
C ILE A 206 23.38 0.42 -17.99
N LYS A 207 23.38 1.66 -18.47
CA LYS A 207 24.56 2.48 -18.70
C LYS A 207 24.53 3.69 -17.78
N ASP A 208 25.70 4.14 -17.35
CA ASP A 208 25.84 5.39 -16.62
C ASP A 208 25.74 6.62 -17.57
N SER A 209 25.86 7.83 -17.01
CA SER A 209 25.83 9.08 -17.76
C SER A 209 26.98 9.25 -18.78
N ALA A 210 28.06 8.50 -18.61
CA ALA A 210 29.20 8.48 -19.53
C ALA A 210 29.05 7.42 -20.63
N GLY A 211 27.96 6.61 -20.58
CA GLY A 211 27.69 5.52 -21.51
C GLY A 211 28.41 4.20 -21.18
N ALA A 212 29.09 4.12 -20.04
CA ALA A 212 29.70 2.87 -19.59
C ALA A 212 28.64 1.90 -19.04
N THR A 213 28.85 0.61 -19.25
CA THR A 213 27.90 -0.42 -18.77
C THR A 213 28.03 -0.58 -17.26
N VAL A 214 26.93 -0.32 -16.56
CA VAL A 214 26.77 -0.56 -15.12
C VAL A 214 26.44 -2.01 -14.85
N ILE A 215 25.43 -2.53 -15.55
CA ILE A 215 24.99 -3.92 -15.44
C ILE A 215 24.46 -4.41 -16.78
N GLU A 216 24.68 -5.70 -17.04
CA GLU A 216 24.09 -6.44 -18.14
C GLU A 216 23.42 -7.68 -17.56
N THR A 217 22.10 -7.81 -17.77
CA THR A 217 21.35 -8.89 -17.16
C THR A 217 20.20 -9.36 -18.05
N SER A 218 19.82 -10.63 -17.88
CA SER A 218 18.65 -11.21 -18.54
C SER A 218 17.47 -11.33 -17.58
N PHE A 219 16.28 -11.09 -18.08
CA PHE A 219 15.04 -11.19 -17.30
C PHE A 219 13.88 -11.72 -18.15
N ASN A 220 12.86 -12.21 -17.47
CA ASN A 220 11.57 -12.61 -18.06
C ASN A 220 10.39 -12.22 -17.14
N PHE A 221 9.17 -12.47 -17.60
CA PHE A 221 7.95 -12.17 -16.87
C PHE A 221 7.28 -13.42 -16.24
N THR A 222 8.03 -14.49 -16.04
CA THR A 222 7.52 -15.73 -15.43
C THR A 222 7.86 -15.76 -13.95
N PRO A 223 6.88 -15.65 -13.03
CA PRO A 223 7.15 -15.55 -11.58
C PRO A 223 7.94 -16.72 -10.99
N SER A 224 7.76 -17.94 -11.52
CA SER A 224 8.49 -19.13 -11.08
C SER A 224 9.94 -19.19 -11.55
N SER A 225 10.33 -18.35 -12.53
CA SER A 225 11.70 -18.32 -13.07
C SER A 225 12.68 -17.65 -12.10
N ALA A 226 13.92 -18.13 -12.09
CA ALA A 226 15.02 -17.44 -11.42
C ALA A 226 15.36 -16.09 -12.09
N LYS A 227 14.96 -15.92 -13.37
CA LYS A 227 15.12 -14.70 -14.15
C LYS A 227 13.87 -13.80 -14.16
N TYR A 228 12.95 -14.06 -13.25
CA TYR A 228 11.79 -13.18 -13.10
C TYR A 228 12.23 -11.74 -12.82
N ILE A 229 11.65 -10.79 -13.54
CA ILE A 229 12.09 -9.39 -13.53
C ILE A 229 12.21 -8.81 -12.11
N ARG A 230 11.27 -9.12 -11.22
CA ARG A 230 11.28 -8.67 -9.82
C ARG A 230 12.31 -9.40 -8.94
N LYS A 231 12.90 -10.48 -9.41
CA LYS A 231 14.01 -11.17 -8.76
C LYS A 231 15.36 -10.66 -9.24
N VAL A 232 15.41 -10.11 -10.44
CA VAL A 232 16.62 -9.64 -11.09
C VAL A 232 16.92 -8.18 -10.78
N PHE A 233 15.88 -7.34 -10.72
CA PHE A 233 16.01 -5.92 -10.39
C PHE A 233 15.52 -5.62 -8.98
N ASN A 234 16.10 -4.63 -8.33
CA ASN A 234 15.55 -4.06 -7.11
C ASN A 234 14.24 -3.36 -7.44
N THR A 235 13.23 -3.54 -6.59
CA THR A 235 11.92 -2.91 -6.72
C THR A 235 11.85 -1.52 -6.06
N ASN A 236 12.90 -1.13 -5.37
CA ASN A 236 13.10 0.19 -4.79
C ASN A 236 14.61 0.48 -4.65
N PRO A 237 15.03 1.71 -4.33
CA PRO A 237 16.44 2.08 -4.23
C PRO A 237 17.18 1.53 -3.00
N THR A 238 16.53 0.77 -2.13
CA THR A 238 17.05 0.39 -0.82
C THR A 238 17.63 -1.01 -0.75
N LEU A 239 17.81 -1.69 -1.88
CA LEU A 239 18.46 -2.99 -1.93
C LEU A 239 17.76 -4.11 -1.14
N THR A 240 16.43 -4.14 -1.15
CA THR A 240 15.65 -5.16 -0.45
C THR A 240 15.74 -6.54 -1.10
N ASN A 241 16.08 -6.60 -2.38
CA ASN A 241 16.16 -7.84 -3.13
C ASN A 241 17.55 -8.48 -3.04
N ALA A 242 17.67 -9.53 -2.22
CA ALA A 242 18.95 -10.22 -2.03
C ALA A 242 19.41 -11.04 -3.26
N SER A 243 18.55 -11.25 -4.26
CA SER A 243 18.95 -11.90 -5.52
C SER A 243 19.65 -10.95 -6.47
N VAL A 244 19.59 -9.65 -6.23
CA VAL A 244 20.30 -8.64 -7.02
C VAL A 244 21.76 -8.58 -6.55
N THR A 245 22.68 -8.69 -7.50
CA THR A 245 24.11 -8.50 -7.22
C THR A 245 24.32 -7.04 -6.83
N GLN A 246 24.79 -6.82 -5.62
CA GLN A 246 25.03 -5.49 -5.10
C GLN A 246 26.35 -4.94 -5.65
N THR A 247 26.23 -3.87 -6.39
CA THR A 247 27.36 -3.03 -6.81
C THR A 247 27.15 -1.65 -6.23
N ASP A 248 28.17 -0.82 -6.18
CA ASP A 248 28.09 0.55 -5.69
C ASP A 248 27.10 1.44 -6.47
N GLN A 249 26.54 0.95 -7.58
CA GLN A 249 25.66 1.69 -8.47
C GLN A 249 24.21 1.15 -8.48
N VAL A 250 23.89 0.13 -7.69
CA VAL A 250 22.53 -0.44 -7.65
C VAL A 250 21.51 0.58 -7.14
N GLU A 251 21.93 1.55 -6.37
CA GLU A 251 21.10 2.65 -5.87
C GLU A 251 20.67 3.64 -6.96
N SER A 252 21.39 3.67 -8.08
CA SER A 252 21.14 4.61 -9.16
C SER A 252 20.00 4.19 -10.10
N TYR A 253 19.51 2.96 -9.97
CA TYR A 253 18.39 2.46 -10.77
C TYR A 253 17.58 1.42 -10.02
N TRP A 254 16.28 1.33 -10.31
CA TRP A 254 15.38 0.34 -9.71
C TRP A 254 14.15 0.12 -10.58
N LEU A 255 13.46 -0.99 -10.34
CA LEU A 255 12.22 -1.36 -11.00
C LEU A 255 11.04 -0.68 -10.27
N GLY A 256 10.35 0.23 -10.94
CA GLY A 256 9.22 0.95 -10.36
C GLY A 256 7.91 0.14 -10.35
N GLY A 257 7.73 -0.73 -11.34
CA GLY A 257 6.53 -1.56 -11.44
C GLY A 257 6.57 -2.48 -12.65
N THR A 258 5.77 -3.53 -12.60
CA THR A 258 5.57 -4.48 -13.69
C THR A 258 4.10 -4.86 -13.83
N TYR A 259 3.68 -5.27 -15.02
CA TYR A 259 2.27 -5.48 -15.41
C TYR A 259 2.07 -6.82 -16.09
N GLU A 260 2.56 -7.89 -15.48
CA GLU A 260 2.56 -9.23 -16.06
C GLU A 260 1.15 -9.75 -16.34
N GLY A 261 0.20 -9.44 -15.48
CA GLY A 261 -1.19 -9.85 -15.67
C GLY A 261 -1.80 -9.20 -16.88
N HIS A 262 -1.63 -7.89 -17.03
CA HIS A 262 -2.10 -7.15 -18.20
C HIS A 262 -1.38 -7.59 -19.48
N LEU A 263 -0.05 -7.74 -19.39
CA LEU A 263 0.76 -8.24 -20.50
C LEU A 263 0.26 -9.61 -20.98
N ASN A 264 0.04 -10.57 -20.10
CA ASN A 264 -0.43 -11.90 -20.45
C ASN A 264 -1.83 -11.87 -21.07
N LYS A 265 -2.72 -11.00 -20.60
CA LYS A 265 -4.07 -10.85 -21.16
C LYS A 265 -4.04 -10.33 -22.60
N VAL A 266 -3.19 -9.34 -22.88
CA VAL A 266 -3.09 -8.72 -24.21
C VAL A 266 -2.30 -9.60 -25.19
N LEU A 267 -1.24 -10.26 -24.73
CA LEU A 267 -0.41 -11.14 -25.54
C LEU A 267 -0.89 -12.59 -25.58
N GLY A 268 -2.01 -12.91 -24.95
CA GLY A 268 -2.55 -14.27 -24.88
C GLY A 268 -2.73 -14.89 -26.26
N GLY A 269 -2.08 -16.06 -26.47
CA GLY A 269 -2.14 -16.78 -27.75
C GLY A 269 -1.08 -16.38 -28.78
N THR A 270 -0.20 -15.41 -28.48
CA THR A 270 0.93 -15.07 -29.36
C THR A 270 2.11 -16.01 -29.13
N THR A 271 2.83 -16.32 -30.19
CA THR A 271 4.01 -17.20 -30.14
C THR A 271 5.32 -16.43 -30.01
N SER A 272 5.33 -15.16 -30.36
CA SER A 272 6.51 -14.30 -30.33
C SER A 272 6.14 -12.85 -30.03
N THR A 273 7.09 -12.12 -29.48
CA THR A 273 6.94 -10.73 -29.05
C THR A 273 8.09 -9.87 -29.52
N PHE A 274 7.83 -8.57 -29.63
CA PHE A 274 8.85 -7.54 -29.73
C PHE A 274 8.83 -6.67 -28.49
N ALA A 275 9.97 -6.14 -28.10
CA ALA A 275 10.07 -5.24 -26.96
C ALA A 275 10.95 -4.03 -27.30
N THR A 276 10.57 -2.87 -26.79
CA THR A 276 11.37 -1.64 -26.89
C THR A 276 11.30 -0.89 -25.57
N VAL A 277 12.33 -0.13 -25.24
CA VAL A 277 12.37 0.73 -24.06
C VAL A 277 12.31 2.17 -24.52
N LEU A 278 11.39 2.93 -23.94
CA LEU A 278 11.19 4.36 -24.21
C LEU A 278 11.21 5.15 -22.92
N GLY A 279 11.73 6.39 -22.96
CA GLY A 279 11.55 7.36 -21.89
C GLY A 279 10.07 7.75 -21.76
N LEU A 280 9.59 7.82 -20.53
CA LEU A 280 8.17 8.11 -20.22
C LEU A 280 7.91 9.59 -19.93
N ASP A 281 8.94 10.40 -19.83
CA ASP A 281 8.82 11.82 -19.58
C ASP A 281 9.70 12.65 -20.53
N LYS A 282 9.34 13.90 -20.68
CA LYS A 282 10.07 14.88 -21.48
C LYS A 282 10.79 15.86 -20.56
N GLY A 283 12.11 15.92 -20.68
CA GLY A 283 12.90 16.89 -19.97
C GLY A 283 13.78 16.29 -18.89
N THR A 284 14.41 17.15 -18.12
CA THR A 284 15.27 16.78 -17.00
C THR A 284 14.43 16.48 -15.76
N VAL A 285 13.61 15.44 -15.82
CA VAL A 285 13.01 14.97 -14.59
C VAL A 285 14.06 14.13 -13.88
N SER A 286 14.42 14.61 -12.73
CA SER A 286 15.27 13.87 -11.81
C SER A 286 14.53 12.59 -11.38
N ALA A 287 15.23 11.47 -11.39
CA ALA A 287 14.74 10.27 -10.71
C ALA A 287 14.50 10.48 -9.20
N ALA A 288 14.82 11.65 -8.71
CA ALA A 288 14.56 12.14 -7.36
C ALA A 288 13.16 12.75 -7.16
N ASP A 289 12.30 12.77 -8.16
CA ASP A 289 10.92 13.19 -7.98
C ASP A 289 10.13 12.06 -7.33
N PHE A 290 9.69 12.29 -6.10
CA PHE A 290 8.95 11.33 -5.30
C PHE A 290 7.48 11.71 -5.22
N ARG A 291 6.59 10.74 -5.17
CA ARG A 291 5.22 11.04 -4.74
C ARG A 291 5.19 11.21 -3.23
N GLY A 292 4.18 11.92 -2.77
CA GLY A 292 3.98 12.23 -1.35
C GLY A 292 3.92 11.00 -0.43
N GLY A 293 3.64 11.21 0.83
CA GLY A 293 3.55 10.16 1.84
C GLY A 293 2.43 9.15 1.58
N PHE A 294 2.16 8.32 2.57
CA PHE A 294 1.10 7.32 2.48
C PHE A 294 -0.26 7.92 2.10
N GLN A 295 -1.06 7.16 1.36
CA GLN A 295 -2.40 7.54 0.93
C GLN A 295 -3.37 6.39 1.15
N ALA A 296 -4.59 6.70 1.56
CA ALA A 296 -5.67 5.75 1.57
C ALA A 296 -6.13 5.45 0.14
N ALA A 297 -6.56 4.22 -0.10
CA ALA A 297 -7.19 3.88 -1.36
C ALA A 297 -8.56 4.57 -1.46
N GLN A 298 -8.96 4.90 -2.68
CA GLN A 298 -10.23 5.56 -2.94
C GLN A 298 -10.92 4.99 -4.17
N THR A 299 -12.24 5.10 -4.22
CA THR A 299 -12.95 4.90 -5.47
C THR A 299 -12.76 6.13 -6.35
N PRO A 300 -12.86 6.00 -7.67
CA PRO A 300 -13.15 7.14 -8.53
C PRO A 300 -14.48 7.81 -8.15
N TRP A 301 -14.75 8.98 -8.70
CA TRP A 301 -16.05 9.62 -8.53
C TRP A 301 -17.18 8.77 -9.11
N PHE A 302 -18.21 8.56 -8.33
CA PHE A 302 -19.50 8.09 -8.83
C PHE A 302 -20.18 9.23 -9.55
N ILE A 303 -20.70 8.96 -10.73
CA ILE A 303 -21.33 9.95 -11.61
C ILE A 303 -22.81 9.66 -11.81
N SER A 304 -23.56 10.73 -12.10
CA SER A 304 -24.99 10.64 -12.37
C SER A 304 -25.31 9.93 -13.68
N GLN A 305 -26.57 9.54 -13.82
CA GLN A 305 -27.14 9.16 -15.11
C GLN A 305 -27.10 10.34 -16.10
N ASP A 306 -27.20 10.01 -17.39
CA ASP A 306 -27.44 10.98 -18.42
C ASP A 306 -28.95 11.42 -18.39
N MET A 307 -29.18 12.69 -18.13
CA MET A 307 -30.54 13.25 -18.01
C MET A 307 -31.21 13.59 -19.37
N GLY A 308 -30.53 13.38 -20.42
CA GLY A 308 -31.11 13.47 -21.75
C GLY A 308 -30.20 14.00 -22.83
N ALA A 309 -30.42 13.46 -23.97
CA ALA A 309 -30.20 13.93 -25.35
C ALA A 309 -28.94 14.76 -25.68
N ALA A 310 -27.86 14.69 -24.90
CA ALA A 310 -26.63 15.24 -25.42
C ALA A 310 -26.13 14.38 -26.59
N SER A 311 -26.07 14.95 -27.75
CA SER A 311 -25.51 14.32 -28.94
C SER A 311 -24.06 13.87 -28.71
N ASN A 312 -23.38 14.49 -27.75
CA ASN A 312 -22.02 14.22 -27.35
C ASN A 312 -21.98 13.88 -25.86
N TYR A 313 -22.30 12.66 -25.51
CA TYR A 313 -22.10 12.17 -24.14
C TYR A 313 -20.61 12.10 -23.79
N GLN A 314 -20.25 12.68 -22.67
CA GLN A 314 -18.95 12.54 -22.04
C GLN A 314 -19.17 12.22 -20.56
N ALA A 315 -18.64 11.10 -20.10
CA ALA A 315 -18.78 10.69 -18.71
C ALA A 315 -18.17 11.71 -17.75
N GLU A 316 -17.12 12.40 -18.16
CA GLU A 316 -16.45 13.45 -17.41
C GLU A 316 -17.34 14.67 -17.14
N SER A 317 -18.33 14.88 -18.03
CA SER A 317 -19.27 16.01 -17.93
C SER A 317 -20.49 15.68 -17.07
N MET A 318 -20.65 14.43 -16.66
CA MET A 318 -21.73 14.04 -15.76
C MET A 318 -21.48 14.59 -14.35
N THR A 319 -22.56 14.85 -13.61
CA THR A 319 -22.45 15.35 -12.24
C THR A 319 -21.72 14.34 -11.37
N LYS A 320 -20.61 14.75 -10.77
CA LYS A 320 -19.93 13.99 -9.72
C LYS A 320 -20.80 13.99 -8.48
N LEU A 321 -21.06 12.83 -7.91
CA LEU A 321 -21.96 12.70 -6.76
C LEU A 321 -21.17 12.53 -5.48
N PHE A 322 -20.41 11.49 -5.38
CA PHE A 322 -19.56 11.16 -4.23
C PHE A 322 -18.44 10.24 -4.64
N LYS A 323 -17.45 10.08 -3.78
CA LYS A 323 -16.45 9.02 -3.82
C LYS A 323 -16.23 8.44 -2.43
N MET A 324 -15.59 7.30 -2.34
CA MET A 324 -15.32 6.61 -1.09
C MET A 324 -13.82 6.43 -0.88
N HIS A 325 -13.39 6.61 0.35
CA HIS A 325 -12.01 6.36 0.78
C HIS A 325 -12.00 5.21 1.77
N THR A 326 -10.92 4.45 1.78
CA THR A 326 -10.68 3.48 2.85
C THR A 326 -10.31 4.23 4.15
N LEU A 327 -10.67 3.64 5.28
CA LEU A 327 -10.26 4.15 6.59
C LEU A 327 -8.84 3.74 6.91
N ASP A 328 -8.40 2.63 6.36
CA ASP A 328 -7.02 2.17 6.39
C ASP A 328 -6.20 2.85 5.32
N ALA A 329 -4.94 3.07 5.61
CA ALA A 329 -4.00 3.66 4.68
C ALA A 329 -3.19 2.58 3.95
N GLY A 330 -2.72 2.90 2.76
CA GLY A 330 -1.84 2.03 1.98
C GLY A 330 -2.54 1.21 0.91
N GLU A 331 -1.82 0.24 0.36
CA GLU A 331 -2.26 -0.57 -0.78
C GLU A 331 -3.13 -1.77 -0.40
N ASP A 332 -3.11 -2.20 0.86
CA ASP A 332 -3.70 -3.49 1.25
C ASP A 332 -5.19 -3.57 0.95
N GLU A 333 -5.94 -2.53 1.31
CA GLU A 333 -7.40 -2.51 1.15
C GLU A 333 -7.85 -2.47 -0.32
N GLN A 334 -7.10 -1.83 -1.22
CA GLN A 334 -7.47 -1.81 -2.64
C GLN A 334 -7.37 -3.19 -3.31
N GLN A 335 -6.58 -4.10 -2.73
CA GLN A 335 -6.47 -5.48 -3.21
C GLN A 335 -7.53 -6.39 -2.59
N LYS A 336 -8.10 -6.02 -1.47
CA LYS A 336 -9.05 -6.82 -0.69
C LYS A 336 -10.50 -6.41 -0.85
N LEU A 337 -10.75 -5.14 -1.14
CA LEU A 337 -12.09 -4.57 -1.18
C LEU A 337 -12.48 -4.06 -2.57
N LYS A 338 -13.76 -4.11 -2.84
CA LYS A 338 -14.43 -3.43 -3.95
C LYS A 338 -15.78 -2.90 -3.51
N ILE A 339 -16.23 -1.84 -4.14
CA ILE A 339 -17.48 -1.19 -3.81
C ILE A 339 -18.51 -1.50 -4.89
N SER A 340 -19.67 -2.03 -4.49
CA SER A 340 -20.79 -2.23 -5.39
C SER A 340 -21.95 -1.33 -5.02
N ILE A 341 -22.54 -0.70 -6.01
CA ILE A 341 -23.83 -0.01 -5.91
C ILE A 341 -24.89 -1.00 -6.41
N SER A 342 -25.96 -1.14 -5.68
CA SER A 342 -27.07 -2.04 -6.05
C SER A 342 -28.43 -1.45 -5.71
N ASP A 343 -29.48 -2.09 -6.17
CA ASP A 343 -30.87 -1.71 -5.88
C ASP A 343 -31.17 -0.25 -6.21
N ILE A 344 -30.57 0.28 -7.27
CA ILE A 344 -30.79 1.65 -7.71
C ILE A 344 -32.25 1.78 -8.15
N LYS A 345 -32.97 2.74 -7.56
CA LYS A 345 -34.37 3.00 -7.80
C LYS A 345 -34.64 4.50 -7.90
N ALA A 346 -35.32 4.91 -8.97
CA ALA A 346 -35.84 6.25 -9.07
C ALA A 346 -37.01 6.45 -8.06
N SER A 347 -37.20 7.68 -7.59
CA SER A 347 -38.36 7.99 -6.79
C SER A 347 -39.64 7.89 -7.61
N THR A 348 -40.70 7.39 -6.97
CA THR A 348 -42.07 7.41 -7.51
C THR A 348 -42.94 8.50 -6.89
N SER A 349 -42.41 9.22 -5.88
CA SER A 349 -43.11 10.31 -5.19
C SER A 349 -42.73 11.66 -5.80
N VAL A 350 -43.71 12.50 -6.01
CA VAL A 350 -43.49 13.89 -6.44
C VAL A 350 -42.99 14.77 -5.29
N ASP A 351 -43.39 14.43 -4.05
CA ASP A 351 -43.05 15.21 -2.87
C ASP A 351 -41.65 14.88 -2.35
N GLU A 352 -41.12 13.66 -2.66
CA GLU A 352 -39.80 13.22 -2.31
C GLU A 352 -39.10 12.73 -3.59
N PRO A 353 -38.47 13.63 -4.35
CA PRO A 353 -37.91 13.30 -5.67
C PRO A 353 -36.62 12.49 -5.60
N TYR A 354 -35.98 12.40 -4.43
CA TYR A 354 -34.75 11.67 -4.28
C TYR A 354 -34.96 10.16 -4.40
N GLY A 355 -34.25 9.53 -5.34
CA GLY A 355 -34.23 8.07 -5.46
C GLY A 355 -33.38 7.41 -4.35
N SER A 356 -33.29 6.10 -4.38
CA SER A 356 -32.55 5.33 -3.40
C SER A 356 -31.67 4.27 -4.05
N PHE A 357 -30.61 3.87 -3.34
CA PHE A 357 -29.70 2.80 -3.74
C PHE A 357 -29.09 2.13 -2.53
N SER A 358 -28.38 1.03 -2.72
CA SER A 358 -27.64 0.34 -1.67
C SER A 358 -26.16 0.37 -1.97
N VAL A 359 -25.34 0.56 -0.93
CA VAL A 359 -23.88 0.47 -1.00
C VAL A 359 -23.44 -0.83 -0.36
N LEU A 360 -22.61 -1.60 -1.05
CA LEU A 360 -22.06 -2.86 -0.57
C LEU A 360 -20.53 -2.78 -0.57
N VAL A 361 -19.92 -3.02 0.57
CA VAL A 361 -18.50 -3.29 0.67
C VAL A 361 -18.31 -4.78 0.49
N ARG A 362 -17.60 -5.19 -0.56
CA ARG A 362 -17.44 -6.60 -0.95
C ARG A 362 -15.98 -7.00 -0.92
N ASP A 363 -15.71 -8.29 -0.65
CA ASP A 363 -14.38 -8.87 -0.87
C ASP A 363 -14.05 -8.81 -2.38
N ALA A 364 -12.89 -8.26 -2.72
CA ALA A 364 -12.45 -8.13 -4.11
C ALA A 364 -12.33 -9.47 -4.83
N ARG A 365 -12.16 -10.56 -4.09
CA ARG A 365 -11.96 -11.93 -4.59
C ARG A 365 -13.27 -12.68 -4.83
N ASP A 366 -14.41 -12.10 -4.49
CA ASP A 366 -15.70 -12.72 -4.72
C ASP A 366 -16.07 -12.64 -6.21
N ASN A 367 -17.09 -13.39 -6.59
CA ASN A 367 -17.72 -13.29 -7.88
C ASN A 367 -19.22 -12.99 -7.72
N ASP A 368 -19.87 -12.62 -8.82
CA ASP A 368 -21.28 -12.22 -8.77
C ASP A 368 -22.26 -13.36 -8.50
N ASN A 369 -21.84 -14.62 -8.71
CA ASN A 369 -22.67 -15.79 -8.37
C ASN A 369 -22.72 -16.03 -6.86
N ALA A 370 -21.68 -15.63 -6.14
CA ALA A 370 -21.56 -15.78 -4.70
C ALA A 370 -20.88 -14.55 -4.08
N PRO A 371 -21.55 -13.40 -4.06
CA PRO A 371 -20.98 -12.18 -3.52
C PRO A 371 -20.73 -12.28 -2.02
N VAL A 372 -19.52 -11.96 -1.58
CA VAL A 372 -19.14 -11.88 -0.16
C VAL A 372 -19.25 -10.42 0.28
N ILE A 373 -20.35 -10.11 0.95
CA ILE A 373 -20.67 -8.77 1.43
C ILE A 373 -20.14 -8.63 2.85
N LEU A 374 -19.23 -7.71 3.08
CA LEU A 374 -18.65 -7.39 4.38
C LEU A 374 -19.54 -6.38 5.12
N GLU A 375 -19.99 -5.34 4.41
CA GLU A 375 -20.94 -4.34 4.94
C GLU A 375 -21.99 -3.99 3.89
N ARG A 376 -23.19 -3.66 4.37
CA ARG A 376 -24.31 -3.26 3.53
C ARG A 376 -25.04 -2.07 4.10
N TYR A 377 -25.18 -1.02 3.30
CA TYR A 377 -25.96 0.18 3.58
C TYR A 377 -27.12 0.24 2.61
N SER A 378 -28.31 -0.12 3.09
CA SER A 378 -29.50 -0.26 2.25
C SER A 378 -30.33 1.02 2.19
N SER A 379 -30.92 1.30 1.05
CA SER A 379 -31.86 2.41 0.84
C SER A 379 -31.29 3.78 1.22
N VAL A 380 -29.99 4.00 0.98
CA VAL A 380 -29.38 5.32 1.11
C VAL A 380 -29.79 6.23 -0.05
N ASN A 381 -29.74 7.53 0.16
CA ASN A 381 -30.10 8.55 -0.82
C ASN A 381 -29.12 9.74 -0.81
N LEU A 382 -29.30 10.67 -1.72
CA LEU A 382 -28.50 11.88 -1.84
C LEU A 382 -29.16 13.13 -1.23
N ASN A 383 -30.26 12.99 -0.48
CA ASN A 383 -30.92 14.09 0.21
C ASN A 383 -30.16 14.43 1.52
N PRO A 384 -29.49 15.60 1.62
CA PRO A 384 -28.74 15.99 2.82
C PRO A 384 -29.62 16.07 4.10
N ASN A 385 -30.89 16.30 3.94
CA ASN A 385 -31.84 16.41 5.05
C ASN A 385 -32.42 15.06 5.50
N SER A 386 -32.17 13.99 4.76
CA SER A 386 -32.69 12.65 5.08
C SER A 386 -31.87 11.96 6.18
N SER A 387 -32.57 11.14 6.99
CA SER A 387 -31.90 10.20 7.90
C SER A 387 -31.07 9.15 7.16
N ASN A 388 -31.44 8.85 5.91
CA ASN A 388 -30.76 7.88 5.04
C ASN A 388 -29.75 8.53 4.08
N TYR A 389 -29.36 9.78 4.37
CA TYR A 389 -28.30 10.43 3.59
C TYR A 389 -27.03 9.60 3.62
N ILE A 390 -26.43 9.37 2.47
CA ILE A 390 -25.28 8.44 2.34
C ILE A 390 -24.11 8.80 3.27
N ALA A 391 -23.75 10.09 3.39
CA ALA A 391 -22.69 10.52 4.28
C ALA A 391 -23.03 10.31 5.77
N ARG A 392 -24.31 10.42 6.14
CA ARG A 392 -24.79 10.13 7.50
C ARG A 392 -24.83 8.63 7.78
N ALA A 393 -25.19 7.82 6.79
CA ALA A 393 -25.35 6.38 6.96
C ALA A 393 -23.99 5.65 7.06
N ILE A 394 -22.99 6.10 6.32
CA ILE A 394 -21.65 5.49 6.25
C ILE A 394 -20.65 6.21 7.14
N GLY A 395 -20.67 7.54 7.12
CA GLY A 395 -19.73 8.42 7.79
C GLY A 395 -18.81 9.14 6.79
N ASP A 396 -18.34 10.31 7.17
CA ASP A 396 -17.47 11.17 6.36
C ASP A 396 -16.24 11.65 7.12
N GLN A 397 -16.07 11.26 8.38
CA GLN A 397 -14.98 11.76 9.22
C GLN A 397 -13.61 11.21 8.81
N PHE A 398 -12.64 12.12 8.82
CA PHE A 398 -11.22 11.78 8.62
C PHE A 398 -10.31 12.64 9.50
N LEU A 399 -9.12 12.14 9.74
CA LEU A 399 -8.09 12.79 10.55
C LEU A 399 -6.99 13.32 9.64
N THR A 400 -6.59 14.58 9.85
CA THR A 400 -5.41 15.15 9.23
C THR A 400 -4.43 15.58 10.32
N TRP A 401 -3.16 15.30 10.13
CA TRP A 401 -2.11 15.74 11.02
C TRP A 401 -1.75 17.20 10.75
N ASP A 402 -1.67 18.00 11.82
CA ASP A 402 -1.18 19.37 11.79
C ASP A 402 0.25 19.39 12.35
N ASP A 403 1.24 19.61 11.48
CA ASP A 403 2.66 19.61 11.86
C ASP A 403 3.04 20.77 12.80
N VAL A 404 2.33 21.88 12.71
CA VAL A 404 2.60 23.06 13.54
C VAL A 404 2.09 22.86 14.97
N GLU A 405 0.85 22.41 15.09
CA GLU A 405 0.22 22.17 16.39
C GLU A 405 0.51 20.76 16.94
N ARG A 406 1.11 19.88 16.13
CA ARG A 406 1.44 18.47 16.46
C ARG A 406 0.25 17.69 17.02
N LYS A 407 -0.87 17.82 16.35
CA LYS A 407 -2.10 17.12 16.72
C LYS A 407 -2.91 16.68 15.50
N HIS A 408 -3.76 15.70 15.70
CA HIS A 408 -4.75 15.33 14.70
C HIS A 408 -5.95 16.28 14.77
N ARG A 409 -6.36 16.77 13.60
CA ARG A 409 -7.62 17.49 13.42
C ARG A 409 -8.65 16.58 12.79
N VAL A 410 -9.86 16.61 13.32
CA VAL A 410 -11.01 15.85 12.78
C VAL A 410 -11.77 16.74 11.82
N TYR A 411 -12.03 16.24 10.64
CA TYR A 411 -12.89 16.85 9.63
C TYR A 411 -14.06 15.91 9.30
N GLY A 412 -15.15 16.47 8.78
CA GLY A 412 -16.38 15.73 8.48
C GLY A 412 -17.46 15.94 9.55
N ASN A 413 -18.71 15.74 9.14
CA ASN A 413 -19.88 16.05 9.96
C ASN A 413 -20.50 14.82 10.62
N TYR A 414 -20.25 13.63 10.09
CA TYR A 414 -20.91 12.39 10.49
C TYR A 414 -19.88 11.34 10.93
N LEU A 415 -20.11 10.76 12.10
CA LEU A 415 -19.29 9.67 12.62
C LEU A 415 -19.25 8.48 11.65
N ASN A 416 -18.08 7.88 11.48
CA ASN A 416 -17.91 6.70 10.64
C ASN A 416 -18.60 5.49 11.27
N ALA A 417 -19.70 5.05 10.66
CA ALA A 417 -20.38 3.81 11.00
C ALA A 417 -19.72 2.60 10.35
N SER A 418 -19.07 2.81 9.19
CA SER A 418 -18.31 1.78 8.50
C SER A 418 -16.97 1.51 9.20
N LYS A 419 -16.54 0.26 9.16
CA LYS A 419 -15.20 -0.16 9.58
C LYS A 419 -14.15 -0.05 8.47
N PHE A 420 -14.59 0.06 7.20
CA PHE A 420 -13.71 0.00 6.03
C PHE A 420 -13.62 1.30 5.25
N ILE A 421 -14.71 2.04 5.15
CA ILE A 421 -14.81 3.17 4.24
C ILE A 421 -15.42 4.42 4.89
N ARG A 422 -15.13 5.57 4.31
CA ARG A 422 -15.86 6.83 4.52
C ARG A 422 -16.27 7.42 3.18
N VAL A 423 -17.24 8.30 3.20
CA VAL A 423 -17.72 8.99 1.99
C VAL A 423 -17.14 10.40 1.92
N GLU A 424 -16.77 10.82 0.73
CA GLU A 424 -16.52 12.21 0.38
C GLU A 424 -17.60 12.65 -0.61
N MET A 425 -18.40 13.61 -0.21
CA MET A 425 -19.47 14.15 -1.05
C MET A 425 -18.93 15.24 -1.99
N ASN A 426 -19.54 15.35 -3.17
CA ASN A 426 -19.38 16.57 -3.96
C ASN A 426 -20.10 17.72 -3.22
N SER A 427 -19.46 18.89 -3.11
CA SER A 427 -19.99 20.06 -2.42
C SER A 427 -21.38 20.46 -2.92
N ASP A 428 -21.60 20.44 -4.23
CA ASP A 428 -22.90 20.84 -4.81
C ASP A 428 -24.03 19.87 -4.44
N VAL A 429 -23.69 18.58 -4.23
CA VAL A 429 -24.66 17.57 -3.77
C VAL A 429 -24.91 17.72 -2.27
N ASP A 430 -23.87 17.95 -1.49
CA ASP A 430 -23.97 18.13 -0.04
C ASP A 430 -24.77 19.40 0.33
N ASP A 431 -24.63 20.46 -0.47
CA ASP A 431 -25.38 21.70 -0.35
C ASP A 431 -26.83 21.61 -0.92
N GLY A 432 -27.19 20.47 -1.54
CA GLY A 432 -28.50 20.29 -2.19
C GLY A 432 -28.69 21.15 -3.43
N ALA A 433 -27.62 21.60 -4.07
CA ALA A 433 -27.65 22.48 -5.24
C ALA A 433 -27.83 21.73 -6.57
N THR A 434 -27.85 20.40 -6.54
CA THR A 434 -28.01 19.55 -7.72
C THR A 434 -29.45 19.09 -7.90
N ASP A 435 -29.77 18.53 -9.09
CA ASP A 435 -31.08 17.93 -9.35
C ASP A 435 -31.34 16.75 -8.37
N ALA A 436 -32.45 16.77 -7.70
CA ALA A 436 -32.84 15.78 -6.70
C ALA A 436 -33.07 14.37 -7.28
N THR A 437 -33.24 14.25 -8.61
CA THR A 437 -33.47 12.96 -9.28
C THR A 437 -32.19 12.22 -9.63
N LEU A 438 -31.02 12.81 -9.36
CA LEU A 438 -29.73 12.20 -9.66
C LEU A 438 -29.51 10.92 -8.85
N LEU A 439 -28.96 9.92 -9.52
CA LEU A 439 -28.64 8.60 -9.01
C LEU A 439 -27.23 8.17 -9.46
N PRO A 440 -26.53 7.33 -8.71
CA PRO A 440 -25.22 6.82 -9.12
C PRO A 440 -25.42 5.82 -10.28
N PHE A 441 -25.06 6.21 -11.48
CA PHE A 441 -25.20 5.40 -12.70
C PHE A 441 -23.90 4.91 -13.29
N GLY A 442 -22.79 5.51 -12.86
CA GLY A 442 -21.50 5.15 -13.40
C GLY A 442 -20.34 5.69 -12.60
N SER A 443 -19.18 5.54 -13.17
CA SER A 443 -17.91 6.00 -12.62
C SER A 443 -16.91 6.11 -13.77
N PHE A 444 -15.98 7.06 -13.65
CA PHE A 444 -14.80 7.07 -14.50
C PHE A 444 -13.57 6.81 -13.62
N GLY A 445 -12.61 6.07 -14.20
CA GLY A 445 -11.44 5.63 -13.47
C GLY A 445 -10.49 6.77 -13.14
N PRO A 446 -9.47 6.46 -12.37
CA PRO A 446 -8.40 7.41 -12.11
C PRO A 446 -7.68 7.79 -13.41
N VAL A 447 -7.04 8.94 -13.38
CA VAL A 447 -6.27 9.45 -14.52
C VAL A 447 -5.05 8.55 -14.74
N ARG A 448 -4.79 8.24 -16.00
CA ARG A 448 -3.59 7.54 -16.45
C ARG A 448 -2.93 8.30 -17.60
N MET A 449 -1.74 7.92 -17.96
CA MET A 449 -1.12 8.40 -19.18
C MET A 449 -1.95 7.99 -20.39
N LYS A 450 -2.09 8.92 -21.34
CA LYS A 450 -2.83 8.69 -22.57
C LYS A 450 -2.10 7.66 -23.43
N SER A 451 -2.86 6.74 -24.02
CA SER A 451 -2.35 5.84 -25.03
C SER A 451 -2.02 6.62 -26.32
N TRP A 452 -0.83 6.38 -26.84
CA TRP A 452 -0.34 7.11 -28.02
C TRP A 452 -0.49 6.26 -29.27
N THR A 453 -1.17 6.79 -30.26
CA THR A 453 -1.21 6.19 -31.58
C THR A 453 0.03 6.64 -32.38
N TYR A 454 0.71 5.70 -32.96
CA TYR A 454 1.84 5.97 -33.83
C TYR A 454 1.52 5.59 -35.30
N THR A 455 2.01 6.42 -36.20
CA THR A 455 1.92 6.15 -37.63
C THR A 455 3.33 6.28 -38.21
N SER A 456 3.71 5.32 -39.05
CA SER A 456 4.91 5.54 -39.84
C SER A 456 4.58 6.49 -40.99
N SER A 457 5.42 7.49 -41.23
CA SER A 457 5.25 8.35 -42.39
C SER A 457 5.87 7.69 -43.61
N SER A 458 5.06 7.37 -44.58
CA SER A 458 5.47 6.81 -45.89
C SER A 458 5.92 7.85 -46.91
N ALA A 459 6.22 9.05 -46.53
CA ALA A 459 6.56 10.09 -47.49
C ALA A 459 8.05 10.06 -47.82
N GLY A 460 8.38 9.40 -48.87
CA GLY A 460 9.51 9.51 -49.85
C GLY A 460 10.64 10.50 -49.73
N THR A 461 11.02 10.89 -48.52
CA THR A 461 12.21 11.72 -48.29
C THR A 461 12.99 11.07 -47.15
N ALA A 462 14.26 10.86 -47.41
CA ALA A 462 15.33 10.33 -46.59
C ALA A 462 14.95 9.74 -45.23
N PRO A 463 15.44 8.57 -44.88
CA PRO A 463 15.12 7.92 -43.62
C PRO A 463 15.45 8.82 -42.46
N THR A 464 14.49 9.52 -41.97
CA THR A 464 14.55 10.08 -40.63
C THR A 464 13.87 9.06 -39.76
N ASP A 465 14.64 8.40 -38.90
CA ASP A 465 14.22 7.46 -37.88
C ASP A 465 13.25 8.14 -36.91
N ARG A 466 12.09 8.51 -37.38
CA ARG A 466 11.11 9.32 -36.65
C ARG A 466 9.81 8.59 -36.53
N TRP A 467 9.39 8.41 -35.31
CA TRP A 467 8.01 8.06 -35.00
C TRP A 467 7.21 9.33 -34.74
N VAL A 468 5.99 9.36 -35.24
CA VAL A 468 5.05 10.42 -34.88
C VAL A 468 4.07 9.87 -33.86
N LEU A 469 4.18 10.37 -32.64
CA LEU A 469 3.31 10.03 -31.53
C LEU A 469 2.50 11.26 -31.17
N GLY A 470 1.17 11.16 -31.27
CA GLY A 470 0.28 12.26 -30.93
C GLY A 470 0.57 13.59 -31.66
N GLY A 471 1.11 13.54 -32.89
CA GLY A 471 1.53 14.72 -33.66
C GLY A 471 2.96 15.21 -33.38
N GLN A 472 3.65 14.62 -32.40
CA GLN A 472 5.06 14.89 -32.08
C GLN A 472 5.98 13.90 -32.79
N SER A 473 7.09 14.37 -33.33
CA SER A 473 8.11 13.50 -33.91
C SER A 473 9.09 13.06 -32.84
N ILE A 474 9.18 11.75 -32.62
CA ILE A 474 10.18 11.17 -31.73
C ILE A 474 11.33 10.66 -32.58
N VAL A 475 12.54 11.13 -32.30
CA VAL A 475 13.76 10.67 -32.96
C VAL A 475 14.34 9.52 -32.14
N PHE A 476 14.37 8.33 -32.71
CA PHE A 476 15.16 7.24 -32.16
C PHE A 476 16.63 7.37 -32.56
N HIS A 477 17.53 6.93 -31.70
CA HIS A 477 18.97 7.10 -31.92
C HIS A 477 19.42 6.55 -33.29
N GLN A 478 20.25 7.28 -33.98
CA GLN A 478 20.71 7.03 -35.36
C GLN A 478 21.39 5.68 -35.60
N SER A 479 21.72 4.94 -34.56
CA SER A 479 22.38 3.63 -34.68
C SER A 479 21.47 2.44 -34.44
N ALA A 480 20.19 2.67 -34.12
CA ALA A 480 19.23 1.61 -33.86
C ALA A 480 18.23 1.52 -35.01
N SER A 481 18.30 0.47 -35.75
CA SER A 481 17.19 0.04 -36.58
C SER A 481 16.05 -0.32 -35.65
N VAL A 482 15.08 0.55 -35.48
CA VAL A 482 13.90 0.28 -34.67
C VAL A 482 12.96 -0.55 -35.55
N PHE A 483 12.81 -1.82 -35.16
CA PHE A 483 11.80 -2.67 -35.78
C PHE A 483 10.55 -2.66 -34.95
N LEU A 484 9.47 -2.31 -35.55
CA LEU A 484 8.15 -2.52 -35.00
C LEU A 484 7.72 -3.98 -35.03
N ALA A 485 6.56 -4.24 -34.49
CA ALA A 485 5.95 -5.56 -34.48
C ALA A 485 5.86 -6.18 -35.86
N THR A 486 5.85 -5.37 -36.92
CA THR A 486 5.91 -5.83 -38.30
C THR A 486 7.27 -6.31 -38.73
N GLY A 487 8.36 -5.98 -37.98
CA GLY A 487 9.74 -6.26 -38.36
C GLY A 487 10.24 -5.45 -39.54
N ALA A 488 9.47 -4.49 -39.98
CA ALA A 488 9.94 -3.49 -40.92
C ALA A 488 10.84 -2.51 -40.15
N GLN A 489 11.96 -2.16 -40.72
CA GLN A 489 12.81 -1.09 -40.23
C GLN A 489 12.07 0.22 -40.43
N ILE A 490 12.03 1.08 -39.42
CA ILE A 490 11.49 2.42 -39.59
C ILE A 490 12.41 3.18 -40.52
N GLY A 491 11.88 3.65 -41.62
CA GLY A 491 12.64 4.36 -42.63
C GLY A 491 13.01 3.55 -43.86
N ASP A 492 12.65 2.26 -43.96
CA ASP A 492 12.81 1.45 -45.15
C ASP A 492 11.54 1.46 -46.02
N ASP A 493 11.69 1.87 -47.24
CA ASP A 493 10.83 1.70 -48.42
C ASP A 493 9.29 1.68 -48.20
N GLY A 494 8.76 2.74 -47.64
CA GLY A 494 7.35 3.06 -47.89
C GLY A 494 6.29 2.29 -47.12
N PHE A 495 6.65 1.64 -46.02
CA PHE A 495 5.66 0.94 -45.19
C PHE A 495 5.02 1.89 -44.16
N ALA A 496 3.72 2.04 -44.29
CA ALA A 496 2.90 2.69 -43.30
C ALA A 496 2.28 1.63 -42.38
N PHE A 497 2.52 1.72 -41.07
CA PHE A 497 1.78 0.94 -40.10
C PHE A 497 1.33 1.85 -38.95
N THR A 498 0.25 1.47 -38.36
CA THR A 498 -0.38 2.21 -37.27
C THR A 498 -0.55 1.30 -36.07
N GLY A 499 -0.31 1.79 -34.91
CA GLY A 499 -0.49 1.07 -33.64
C GLY A 499 -0.58 2.05 -32.51
N SER A 500 -0.71 1.54 -31.30
CA SER A 500 -0.76 2.37 -30.11
C SER A 500 0.22 1.85 -29.06
N LEU A 501 0.78 2.78 -28.28
CA LEU A 501 1.46 2.44 -27.04
C LEU A 501 0.44 2.56 -25.92
N VAL A 502 0.13 1.43 -25.29
CA VAL A 502 -1.00 1.29 -24.36
C VAL A 502 -0.52 1.14 -22.94
N TYR A 503 -1.04 1.98 -22.08
CA TYR A 503 -0.83 1.86 -20.64
C TYR A 503 -1.88 0.94 -20.02
N PRO A 504 -1.56 0.29 -18.87
CA PRO A 504 -2.50 -0.55 -18.17
C PRO A 504 -3.80 0.20 -17.86
N ALA A 505 -4.92 -0.47 -18.09
CA ALA A 505 -6.25 0.05 -17.82
C ALA A 505 -7.03 -0.96 -16.99
N ILE A 506 -7.94 -0.46 -16.16
CA ILE A 506 -8.84 -1.33 -15.41
C ILE A 506 -9.78 -2.03 -16.38
N PRO A 507 -9.81 -3.37 -16.39
CA PRO A 507 -10.63 -4.11 -17.34
C PRO A 507 -12.11 -3.97 -16.97
N LEU A 508 -12.92 -3.53 -17.94
CA LEU A 508 -14.37 -3.52 -17.84
C LEU A 508 -14.97 -4.74 -18.49
N ARG A 509 -16.16 -5.13 -18.06
CA ARG A 509 -16.95 -6.12 -18.78
C ARG A 509 -17.32 -5.61 -20.17
N VAL A 510 -17.21 -6.50 -21.14
CA VAL A 510 -17.57 -6.19 -22.54
C VAL A 510 -19.08 -6.26 -22.73
N SER A 511 -19.73 -7.18 -22.00
CA SER A 511 -21.17 -7.41 -22.09
C SER A 511 -21.73 -7.95 -20.77
N ALA A 512 -23.06 -7.96 -20.67
CA ALA A 512 -23.76 -8.51 -19.51
C ALA A 512 -23.45 -10.00 -19.23
N SER A 513 -23.13 -10.77 -20.27
CA SER A 513 -22.80 -12.19 -20.15
C SER A 513 -21.34 -12.44 -19.73
N ALA A 514 -20.49 -11.44 -19.77
CA ALA A 514 -19.15 -11.55 -19.21
C ALA A 514 -19.25 -11.84 -17.71
N GLY A 515 -18.47 -12.79 -17.19
CA GLY A 515 -18.56 -13.20 -15.80
C GLY A 515 -19.40 -14.46 -15.53
N GLY A 516 -19.90 -15.12 -16.59
CA GLY A 516 -20.50 -16.45 -16.49
C GLY A 516 -21.89 -16.51 -15.84
N LEU A 517 -22.59 -15.36 -15.69
CA LEU A 517 -23.93 -15.30 -15.14
C LEU A 517 -24.96 -15.75 -16.18
N SER A 518 -25.83 -16.68 -15.80
CA SER A 518 -26.95 -17.12 -16.63
C SER A 518 -28.05 -16.05 -16.76
N ASN A 519 -28.18 -15.20 -15.75
CA ASN A 519 -29.13 -14.06 -15.76
C ASN A 519 -28.35 -12.73 -15.72
N PRO A 520 -28.32 -11.98 -16.83
CA PRO A 520 -27.58 -10.72 -16.88
C PRO A 520 -28.10 -9.65 -15.91
N LYS A 521 -29.36 -9.74 -15.44
CA LYS A 521 -29.93 -8.81 -14.44
C LYS A 521 -29.28 -8.95 -13.06
N ASN A 522 -28.63 -10.07 -12.79
CA ASN A 522 -27.90 -10.30 -11.54
C ASN A 522 -26.41 -9.87 -11.64
N ALA A 523 -25.99 -9.42 -12.79
CA ALA A 523 -24.60 -9.00 -12.99
C ALA A 523 -24.33 -7.64 -12.34
N TYR A 524 -23.21 -7.56 -11.64
CA TYR A 524 -22.63 -6.30 -11.23
C TYR A 524 -21.71 -5.81 -12.34
N PHE A 525 -22.19 -4.88 -13.13
CA PHE A 525 -21.42 -4.29 -14.23
C PHE A 525 -20.23 -3.48 -13.73
N GLY A 526 -19.47 -2.90 -14.62
CA GLY A 526 -18.26 -2.14 -14.29
C GLY A 526 -17.01 -2.99 -14.45
N ILE A 527 -16.17 -3.04 -13.43
CA ILE A 527 -14.91 -3.79 -13.50
C ILE A 527 -15.12 -5.30 -13.69
N ASP A 528 -14.22 -5.88 -14.47
CA ASP A 528 -14.17 -7.33 -14.61
C ASP A 528 -13.37 -7.94 -13.45
N THR A 529 -14.07 -8.56 -12.52
CA THR A 529 -13.49 -9.25 -11.39
C THR A 529 -13.57 -10.77 -11.51
N THR A 530 -13.85 -11.28 -12.71
CA THR A 530 -13.88 -12.72 -12.97
C THR A 530 -12.50 -13.31 -12.81
N GLU A 531 -12.35 -14.15 -11.80
CA GLU A 531 -11.16 -14.94 -11.58
C GLU A 531 -11.36 -16.33 -12.15
N SER A 532 -10.45 -16.77 -13.01
CA SER A 532 -10.43 -18.14 -13.51
C SER A 532 -9.49 -19.02 -12.70
N GLY A 533 -10.02 -20.08 -12.11
CA GLY A 533 -9.24 -21.13 -11.47
C GLY A 533 -8.96 -20.92 -9.97
N SER A 534 -7.94 -21.60 -9.47
CA SER A 534 -7.57 -21.62 -8.05
C SER A 534 -6.79 -20.39 -7.56
N ASN A 535 -6.35 -19.52 -8.45
CA ASN A 535 -5.62 -18.30 -8.10
C ASN A 535 -6.59 -17.19 -7.73
N ARG A 536 -6.79 -17.01 -6.44
CA ARG A 536 -7.59 -15.92 -5.88
C ARG A 536 -6.94 -14.53 -6.01
N HIS A 537 -5.72 -14.44 -6.47
CA HIS A 537 -5.01 -13.20 -6.77
C HIS A 537 -4.80 -13.13 -8.28
N ASP A 538 -5.73 -12.50 -8.97
CA ASP A 538 -5.48 -12.13 -10.36
C ASP A 538 -4.52 -10.93 -10.37
N SER A 539 -3.29 -11.18 -10.82
CA SER A 539 -2.28 -10.14 -10.97
C SER A 539 -2.73 -9.04 -11.93
N SER A 540 -3.62 -9.35 -12.89
CA SER A 540 -4.15 -8.34 -13.80
C SER A 540 -4.99 -7.28 -13.09
N TYR A 541 -5.72 -7.66 -12.06
CA TYR A 541 -6.44 -6.70 -11.22
C TYR A 541 -5.50 -5.89 -10.32
N SER A 542 -4.58 -6.57 -9.63
CA SER A 542 -3.61 -5.91 -8.75
C SER A 542 -2.73 -4.91 -9.50
N ASP A 543 -2.30 -5.25 -10.71
CA ASP A 543 -1.47 -4.40 -11.54
C ASP A 543 -2.16 -3.07 -11.91
N VAL A 544 -3.46 -3.14 -12.24
CA VAL A 544 -4.17 -1.96 -12.74
C VAL A 544 -4.69 -1.05 -11.63
N VAL A 545 -5.03 -1.59 -10.45
CA VAL A 545 -5.44 -0.76 -9.30
C VAL A 545 -4.28 -0.02 -8.66
N ARG A 546 -3.05 -0.50 -8.81
CA ARG A 546 -1.84 0.22 -8.39
C ARG A 546 -1.64 1.53 -9.14
N MET A 547 -2.14 1.62 -10.35
CA MET A 547 -2.01 2.79 -11.19
C MET A 547 -0.57 3.27 -11.38
N LEU A 548 -0.06 2.94 -12.51
CA LEU A 548 1.28 3.35 -12.88
C LEU A 548 1.32 3.97 -14.28
N PRO A 549 2.26 4.84 -14.48
CA PRO A 549 3.07 5.51 -13.46
C PRO A 549 2.17 6.33 -12.54
N PRO A 550 2.52 6.49 -11.25
CA PRO A 550 1.70 7.31 -10.38
C PRO A 550 1.67 8.74 -10.91
N ILE A 551 0.48 9.19 -11.24
CA ILE A 551 0.23 10.55 -11.73
C ILE A 551 -0.33 11.33 -10.57
N VAL A 552 0.21 12.51 -10.30
CA VAL A 552 -0.25 13.37 -9.22
C VAL A 552 -1.67 13.86 -9.55
N ASP A 553 -2.58 13.77 -8.58
CA ASP A 553 -4.01 14.13 -8.71
C ASP A 553 -4.30 15.54 -9.27
N SER A 554 -3.32 16.44 -9.22
CA SER A 554 -3.47 17.81 -9.74
C SER A 554 -3.49 17.89 -11.26
N PHE A 555 -3.33 16.76 -11.96
CA PHE A 555 -3.46 16.73 -13.41
C PHE A 555 -4.92 16.59 -13.80
N ALA A 556 -5.56 17.71 -14.00
CA ALA A 556 -6.75 17.72 -14.83
C ALA A 556 -6.42 17.03 -16.16
N THR A 557 -7.39 16.32 -16.74
CA THR A 557 -7.28 15.74 -18.08
C THR A 557 -6.65 16.75 -19.02
N SER A 558 -5.41 16.48 -19.41
CA SER A 558 -4.67 17.27 -20.39
C SER A 558 -4.55 16.46 -21.67
N ASP A 559 -3.98 17.02 -22.71
CA ASP A 559 -3.72 16.29 -23.95
C ASP A 559 -2.83 15.04 -23.76
N SER A 560 -2.13 14.95 -22.61
CA SER A 560 -1.23 13.84 -22.27
C SER A 560 -1.81 12.79 -21.32
N THR A 561 -3.01 13.02 -20.78
CA THR A 561 -3.67 12.12 -19.83
C THR A 561 -5.08 11.76 -20.23
N GLU A 562 -5.56 10.59 -19.79
CA GLU A 562 -6.94 10.14 -19.98
C GLU A 562 -7.40 9.36 -18.74
N PHE A 563 -8.71 9.14 -18.60
CA PHE A 563 -9.20 8.24 -17.56
C PHE A 563 -8.90 6.78 -17.90
N SER A 564 -8.53 5.99 -16.89
CA SER A 564 -8.21 4.58 -17.07
C SER A 564 -9.39 3.75 -17.54
N TYR A 565 -10.61 4.19 -17.25
CA TYR A 565 -11.86 3.64 -17.78
C TYR A 565 -13.00 4.65 -17.63
N MET A 566 -14.05 4.47 -18.42
CA MET A 566 -15.35 5.12 -18.27
C MET A 566 -16.42 4.04 -18.24
N PHE A 567 -17.27 4.06 -17.24
CA PHE A 567 -18.37 3.13 -17.08
C PHE A 567 -19.66 3.89 -16.83
N SER A 568 -20.74 3.46 -17.47
CA SER A 568 -22.09 3.93 -17.19
C SER A 568 -23.12 2.81 -17.42
N LEU A 569 -24.16 2.79 -16.60
CA LEU A 569 -25.35 1.98 -16.87
C LEU A 569 -26.13 2.49 -18.10
N ASP A 570 -25.89 3.71 -18.54
CA ASP A 570 -26.45 4.26 -19.79
C ASP A 570 -25.97 3.50 -21.02
N ASP A 571 -24.99 2.63 -20.90
CA ASP A 571 -24.49 1.75 -21.96
C ASP A 571 -25.42 0.55 -22.28
N VAL A 572 -26.65 0.51 -21.76
CA VAL A 572 -27.63 -0.51 -22.10
C VAL A 572 -28.32 -0.19 -23.44
N ILE A 573 -28.19 -1.08 -24.38
CA ILE A 573 -28.81 -0.95 -25.71
C ILE A 573 -30.17 -1.65 -25.76
N PRO A 574 -31.14 -1.12 -26.50
CA PRO A 574 -32.39 -1.81 -26.75
C PRO A 574 -32.16 -3.05 -27.62
N SER A 575 -32.94 -4.10 -27.41
CA SER A 575 -32.91 -5.24 -28.32
C SER A 575 -33.52 -4.88 -29.66
N THR A 576 -32.81 -5.17 -30.74
CA THR A 576 -33.28 -4.95 -32.11
C THR A 576 -34.25 -6.02 -32.62
N ALA A 577 -34.39 -7.13 -31.87
CA ALA A 577 -35.31 -8.19 -32.23
C ALA A 577 -36.75 -7.80 -31.85
N GLY A 578 -37.61 -7.52 -32.76
CA GLY A 578 -38.98 -7.03 -32.67
C GLY A 578 -39.96 -7.84 -31.79
N SER A 579 -39.54 -8.32 -30.64
CA SER A 579 -40.36 -8.94 -29.61
C SER A 579 -40.60 -7.96 -28.46
N ALA A 580 -41.85 -7.77 -28.08
CA ALA A 580 -42.28 -6.90 -27.00
C ALA A 580 -41.69 -7.24 -25.62
N ASN A 581 -40.98 -8.37 -25.50
CA ASN A 581 -40.30 -8.85 -24.29
C ASN A 581 -38.76 -8.92 -24.41
N ALA A 582 -38.19 -8.25 -25.44
CA ALA A 582 -36.76 -8.27 -25.60
C ALA A 582 -36.09 -7.43 -24.51
N ILE A 583 -35.31 -8.10 -23.70
CA ILE A 583 -34.51 -7.50 -22.63
C ILE A 583 -33.36 -6.74 -23.27
N GLY A 584 -33.10 -5.51 -22.84
CA GLY A 584 -31.94 -4.74 -23.26
C GLY A 584 -30.64 -5.48 -22.93
N THR A 585 -29.55 -5.12 -23.59
CA THR A 585 -28.23 -5.71 -23.39
C THR A 585 -27.26 -4.58 -23.01
N TRP A 586 -26.54 -4.75 -21.93
CA TRP A 586 -25.47 -3.84 -21.58
C TRP A 586 -24.21 -4.18 -22.41
N ILE A 587 -23.66 -3.18 -23.09
CA ILE A 587 -22.41 -3.27 -23.84
C ILE A 587 -21.58 -2.03 -23.55
N SER A 588 -20.38 -2.20 -23.00
CA SER A 588 -19.48 -1.10 -22.67
C SER A 588 -19.23 -0.19 -23.86
N GLY A 589 -19.35 1.12 -23.65
CA GLY A 589 -19.12 2.15 -24.66
C GLY A 589 -20.29 2.37 -25.65
N SER A 590 -21.40 1.67 -25.51
CA SER A 590 -22.56 1.82 -26.44
C SER A 590 -23.22 3.19 -26.30
N ARG A 591 -23.16 3.85 -25.16
CA ARG A 591 -23.63 5.23 -25.00
C ARG A 591 -22.80 6.20 -25.86
N LEU A 592 -21.47 6.07 -25.81
CA LEU A 592 -20.55 6.82 -26.67
C LEU A 592 -20.76 6.51 -28.16
N GLY A 593 -21.10 5.29 -28.47
CA GLY A 593 -21.47 4.86 -29.83
C GLY A 593 -22.83 5.38 -30.30
N GLY A 594 -23.60 6.04 -29.46
CA GLY A 594 -24.91 6.57 -29.82
C GLY A 594 -26.01 5.53 -29.95
N THR A 595 -25.84 4.32 -29.45
CA THR A 595 -26.74 3.17 -29.62
C THR A 595 -27.52 2.75 -28.38
N SER A 596 -27.21 3.33 -27.22
CA SER A 596 -27.92 3.03 -25.96
C SER A 596 -29.33 3.62 -25.93
N TRP A 597 -30.18 3.18 -24.99
CA TRP A 597 -31.51 3.75 -24.81
C TRP A 597 -31.50 5.24 -24.55
N THR A 598 -30.64 5.72 -23.67
CA THR A 598 -30.49 7.14 -23.38
C THR A 598 -29.94 7.92 -24.58
N ALA A 599 -29.07 7.35 -25.39
CA ALA A 599 -28.62 7.94 -26.65
C ALA A 599 -29.74 8.08 -27.67
N LEU A 600 -30.69 7.16 -27.63
CA LEU A 600 -31.87 7.14 -28.50
C LEU A 600 -33.08 7.90 -27.90
N SER A 601 -32.85 8.79 -26.92
CA SER A 601 -33.85 9.63 -26.26
C SER A 601 -34.84 8.90 -25.38
N SER A 602 -34.48 7.74 -24.84
CA SER A 602 -35.25 7.07 -23.79
C SER A 602 -34.83 7.56 -22.38
N SER A 603 -35.74 7.44 -21.43
CA SER A 603 -35.44 7.77 -20.04
C SER A 603 -34.52 6.75 -19.39
N TYR A 604 -33.67 7.20 -18.48
CA TYR A 604 -32.83 6.33 -17.64
C TYR A 604 -33.67 5.34 -16.79
N THR A 605 -34.93 5.70 -16.46
CA THR A 605 -35.86 4.82 -15.77
C THR A 605 -36.16 3.53 -16.54
N THR A 606 -36.13 3.59 -17.86
CA THR A 606 -36.27 2.41 -18.70
C THR A 606 -35.18 1.38 -18.47
N ILE A 607 -33.95 1.83 -18.20
CA ILE A 607 -32.80 0.96 -17.87
C ILE A 607 -33.04 0.27 -16.52
N LEU A 608 -33.48 1.02 -15.51
CA LEU A 608 -33.79 0.51 -14.18
C LEU A 608 -34.94 -0.50 -14.21
N ASP A 609 -36.00 -0.22 -14.97
CA ASP A 609 -37.19 -1.09 -15.14
C ASP A 609 -36.80 -2.42 -15.81
N GLN A 610 -35.77 -2.42 -16.64
CA GLN A 610 -35.21 -3.63 -17.24
C GLN A 610 -34.35 -4.45 -16.25
N GLY A 611 -34.08 -3.91 -15.05
CA GLY A 611 -33.31 -4.57 -14.00
C GLY A 611 -31.80 -4.32 -14.07
N TYR A 612 -31.33 -3.38 -14.89
CA TYR A 612 -29.93 -2.94 -14.91
C TYR A 612 -29.73 -1.85 -13.85
N ASN A 613 -29.55 -2.25 -12.62
CA ASN A 613 -29.58 -1.38 -11.45
C ASN A 613 -28.42 -1.63 -10.47
N ARG A 614 -27.32 -2.21 -10.93
CA ARG A 614 -26.16 -2.52 -10.09
C ARG A 614 -24.84 -2.55 -10.87
N PHE A 615 -23.78 -2.13 -10.19
CA PHE A 615 -22.44 -2.17 -10.75
C PHE A 615 -21.38 -2.18 -9.64
N THR A 616 -20.13 -2.42 -10.01
CA THR A 616 -18.99 -2.48 -9.08
C THR A 616 -17.87 -1.58 -9.55
N VAL A 617 -17.24 -0.90 -8.60
CA VAL A 617 -16.12 0.02 -8.80
C VAL A 617 -14.93 -0.45 -7.95
N PRO A 618 -13.69 -0.40 -8.47
CA PRO A 618 -12.51 -0.73 -7.69
C PRO A 618 -12.14 0.39 -6.73
N LEU A 619 -11.38 0.04 -5.70
CA LEU A 619 -10.57 0.98 -4.95
C LEU A 619 -9.18 1.05 -5.59
N CYS A 620 -8.57 2.21 -5.66
CA CYS A 620 -7.27 2.43 -6.27
C CYS A 620 -6.55 3.62 -5.66
N GLY A 621 -5.27 3.79 -5.99
CA GLY A 621 -4.46 4.93 -5.57
C GLY A 621 -3.95 4.85 -4.12
N GLY A 622 -4.17 3.74 -3.40
CA GLY A 622 -3.55 3.50 -2.10
C GLY A 622 -2.04 3.39 -2.24
N TYR A 623 -1.32 3.95 -1.28
CA TYR A 623 0.13 3.99 -1.27
C TYR A 623 0.68 4.00 0.16
N ASP A 624 1.64 3.13 0.44
CA ASP A 624 2.25 2.99 1.77
C ASP A 624 3.34 4.04 2.07
N GLY A 625 3.68 4.86 1.12
CA GLY A 625 4.85 5.74 1.21
C GLY A 625 6.10 5.01 0.74
N LEU A 626 7.28 5.45 1.19
CA LEU A 626 8.50 4.70 0.99
C LEU A 626 8.31 3.31 1.62
N ASP A 627 8.75 2.29 0.92
CA ASP A 627 8.48 0.91 1.32
C ASP A 627 9.04 0.61 2.72
N ILE A 628 8.14 0.40 3.66
CA ILE A 628 8.49 0.08 5.04
C ILE A 628 8.89 -1.39 5.23
N THR A 629 8.72 -2.21 4.20
CA THR A 629 9.12 -3.63 4.22
C THR A 629 10.54 -3.84 3.72
N GLU A 630 11.16 -2.80 3.19
CA GLU A 630 12.54 -2.82 2.77
C GLU A 630 13.51 -3.07 3.93
N LYS A 631 14.75 -3.42 3.60
CA LYS A 631 15.79 -3.64 4.61
C LYS A 631 16.17 -2.34 5.28
N ASP A 632 16.10 -2.32 6.61
CA ASP A 632 16.51 -1.22 7.46
C ASP A 632 15.94 0.14 7.02
N PRO A 633 14.63 0.25 6.79
CA PRO A 633 14.02 1.40 6.13
C PRO A 633 14.16 2.70 6.93
N PHE A 634 14.26 2.61 8.26
CA PHE A 634 14.33 3.76 9.16
C PHE A 634 15.75 4.13 9.62
N ASN A 635 16.72 3.28 9.35
CA ASN A 635 18.14 3.54 9.62
C ASN A 635 18.96 3.71 8.34
N TYR A 636 18.35 3.44 7.20
CA TYR A 636 19.03 3.43 5.91
C TYR A 636 19.48 4.84 5.50
N THR A 637 20.76 4.97 5.18
CA THR A 637 21.39 6.27 4.87
C THR A 637 21.57 6.54 3.38
N ARG A 638 21.36 5.55 2.51
CA ARG A 638 21.72 5.61 1.09
C ARG A 638 20.59 6.13 0.20
N ALA A 639 19.37 5.72 0.43
CA ALA A 639 18.26 6.00 -0.49
C ALA A 639 17.93 7.48 -0.69
N LEU A 640 18.28 8.30 0.30
CA LEU A 640 18.02 9.74 0.30
C LEU A 640 19.33 10.47 0.70
N ALA A 641 20.38 10.26 -0.06
CA ALA A 641 21.79 10.38 0.31
C ALA A 641 22.25 11.73 0.88
N ASP A 642 21.61 12.85 0.59
CA ASP A 642 22.18 14.17 0.83
C ASP A 642 21.57 14.91 2.03
N GLY A 643 20.72 14.27 2.83
CA GLY A 643 20.06 14.91 3.97
C GLY A 643 20.75 14.61 5.30
N THR A 644 20.61 15.53 6.27
CA THR A 644 20.86 15.22 7.68
C THR A 644 19.79 14.25 8.19
N ASP A 645 20.03 13.51 9.27
CA ASP A 645 19.04 12.58 9.83
C ASP A 645 17.68 13.23 10.06
N SER A 646 17.66 14.51 10.48
CA SER A 646 16.44 15.28 10.72
C SER A 646 15.65 15.64 9.45
N THR A 647 16.24 15.51 8.27
CA THR A 647 15.59 15.82 6.99
C THR A 647 15.27 14.56 6.19
N LYS A 648 15.71 13.39 6.66
CA LYS A 648 15.39 12.11 6.00
C LYS A 648 13.94 11.73 6.22
N TYR A 649 13.31 11.30 5.16
CA TYR A 649 11.94 10.83 5.14
C TYR A 649 11.64 9.75 6.19
N ALA A 650 12.49 8.73 6.29
CA ALA A 650 12.30 7.65 7.25
C ALA A 650 12.40 8.13 8.71
N TYR A 651 13.38 9.00 9.00
CA TYR A 651 13.52 9.62 10.31
C TYR A 651 12.29 10.45 10.68
N TYR A 652 11.82 11.29 9.76
CA TYR A 652 10.63 12.12 9.97
C TYR A 652 9.39 11.26 10.25
N SER A 653 9.17 10.20 9.47
CA SER A 653 8.03 9.30 9.65
C SER A 653 8.01 8.70 11.07
N ALA A 654 9.15 8.16 11.52
CA ALA A 654 9.26 7.60 12.87
C ALA A 654 9.11 8.67 13.96
N LYS A 655 9.71 9.86 13.79
CA LYS A 655 9.59 10.98 14.72
C LYS A 655 8.14 11.45 14.83
N ARG A 656 7.45 11.64 13.70
CA ARG A 656 6.02 12.00 13.68
C ARG A 656 5.17 10.97 14.42
N ALA A 657 5.44 9.68 14.26
CA ALA A 657 4.71 8.64 14.99
C ALA A 657 4.88 8.77 16.51
N ILE A 658 6.07 9.15 17.00
CA ILE A 658 6.30 9.44 18.40
C ILE A 658 5.51 10.69 18.82
N ASP A 659 5.52 11.74 18.00
CA ASP A 659 4.84 13.01 18.30
C ASP A 659 3.31 12.83 18.40
N THR A 660 2.71 11.86 17.69
CA THR A 660 1.25 11.58 17.77
C THR A 660 0.78 11.09 19.14
N VAL A 661 1.70 10.63 19.98
CA VAL A 661 1.43 10.14 21.33
C VAL A 661 2.11 10.98 22.42
N ALA A 662 2.64 12.14 22.05
CA ALA A 662 3.35 13.01 22.99
C ALA A 662 2.42 13.72 23.99
N ASP A 663 1.18 14.01 23.60
CA ASP A 663 0.21 14.68 24.43
C ASP A 663 -0.46 13.70 25.44
N PRO A 664 -0.28 13.91 26.78
CA PRO A 664 -0.87 13.05 27.80
C PRO A 664 -2.40 13.13 27.85
N GLU A 665 -3.01 14.21 27.38
CA GLU A 665 -4.47 14.37 27.39
C GLU A 665 -5.14 13.60 26.25
N SER A 666 -4.42 13.34 25.16
CA SER A 666 -4.95 12.66 23.99
C SER A 666 -4.79 11.14 24.05
N VAL A 667 -3.70 10.64 24.62
CA VAL A 667 -3.38 9.20 24.67
C VAL A 667 -2.79 8.80 26.01
N GLU A 668 -3.46 7.90 26.71
CA GLU A 668 -2.98 7.35 27.97
C GLU A 668 -2.21 6.05 27.76
N TYR A 669 -1.00 5.98 28.32
CA TYR A 669 -0.17 4.78 28.34
C TYR A 669 0.86 4.82 29.48
N ASN A 670 1.49 3.69 29.75
CA ASN A 670 2.50 3.58 30.81
C ASN A 670 3.86 3.04 30.32
N LEU A 671 3.92 2.58 29.10
CA LEU A 671 5.12 2.10 28.42
C LEU A 671 5.13 2.59 26.99
N MET A 672 6.30 2.85 26.42
CA MET A 672 6.46 3.15 24.99
C MET A 672 7.59 2.29 24.43
N ALA A 673 7.38 1.68 23.27
CA ALA A 673 8.39 0.93 22.55
C ALA A 673 8.27 1.11 21.05
N MET A 674 9.41 1.07 20.38
CA MET A 674 9.53 1.10 18.92
C MET A 674 10.45 -0.06 18.49
N PRO A 675 9.91 -1.31 18.49
CA PRO A 675 10.72 -2.51 18.34
C PRO A 675 11.47 -2.57 17.01
N GLY A 676 12.79 -2.81 17.09
CA GLY A 676 13.67 -2.92 15.92
C GLY A 676 14.20 -1.59 15.40
N ILE A 677 13.74 -0.46 15.91
CA ILE A 677 14.24 0.86 15.54
C ILE A 677 15.15 1.37 16.68
N TYR A 678 16.44 1.45 16.40
CA TYR A 678 17.46 1.79 17.39
C TYR A 678 18.22 3.09 17.08
N HIS A 679 17.80 3.84 16.07
CA HIS A 679 18.43 5.12 15.71
C HIS A 679 18.53 6.05 16.93
N SER A 680 19.73 6.57 17.21
CA SER A 680 20.02 7.32 18.44
C SER A 680 19.12 8.54 18.64
N GLY A 681 18.89 9.33 17.58
CA GLY A 681 18.03 10.51 17.62
C GLY A 681 16.57 10.17 17.94
N LEU A 682 16.04 9.10 17.32
CA LEU A 682 14.65 8.67 17.54
C LEU A 682 14.44 8.09 18.94
N THR A 683 15.33 7.25 19.40
CA THR A 683 15.24 6.65 20.75
C THR A 683 15.47 7.69 21.85
N SER A 684 16.30 8.72 21.61
CA SER A 684 16.42 9.86 22.53
C SER A 684 15.12 10.66 22.56
N HIS A 685 14.55 10.98 21.43
CA HIS A 685 13.26 11.68 21.34
C HIS A 685 12.13 10.92 22.05
N MET A 686 12.09 9.59 21.89
CA MET A 686 11.13 8.74 22.59
C MET A 686 11.28 8.84 24.12
N MET A 687 12.51 8.86 24.63
CA MET A 687 12.77 9.05 26.07
C MET A 687 12.40 10.46 26.55
N GLU A 688 12.73 11.50 25.76
CA GLU A 688 12.37 12.89 26.06
C GLU A 688 10.85 13.07 26.17
N VAL A 689 10.08 12.44 25.27
CA VAL A 689 8.62 12.44 25.36
C VAL A 689 8.14 11.75 26.62
N CYS A 690 8.67 10.58 26.98
CA CYS A 690 8.31 9.88 28.21
C CYS A 690 8.69 10.68 29.47
N GLU A 691 9.83 11.38 29.46
CA GLU A 691 10.28 12.22 30.56
C GLU A 691 9.43 13.48 30.72
N SER A 692 9.12 14.15 29.61
CA SER A 692 8.23 15.31 29.56
C SER A 692 6.83 14.97 30.10
N ARG A 693 6.27 13.86 29.71
CA ARG A 693 4.99 13.34 30.20
C ARG A 693 5.08 12.92 31.67
N GLY A 694 6.17 12.26 32.04
CA GLY A 694 6.41 11.74 33.40
C GLY A 694 5.49 10.59 33.83
N ASP A 695 4.72 10.02 32.88
CA ASP A 695 3.73 8.96 33.11
C ASP A 695 3.98 7.67 32.30
N ALA A 696 5.10 7.58 31.59
CA ALA A 696 5.47 6.43 30.78
C ALA A 696 6.96 6.12 30.88
N LEU A 697 7.32 4.85 30.61
CA LEU A 697 8.69 4.36 30.53
C LEU A 697 8.99 3.89 29.10
N ALA A 698 10.06 4.41 28.50
CA ALA A 698 10.54 3.98 27.18
C ALA A 698 11.34 2.68 27.26
N VAL A 699 11.01 1.72 26.41
CA VAL A 699 11.79 0.50 26.20
C VAL A 699 12.54 0.65 24.88
N VAL A 700 13.86 0.78 24.95
CA VAL A 700 14.73 1.16 23.83
C VAL A 700 15.53 -0.04 23.36
N ASP A 701 15.59 -0.25 22.05
CA ASP A 701 16.54 -1.15 21.43
C ASP A 701 17.88 -0.44 21.18
N LEU A 702 18.97 -1.21 21.23
CA LEU A 702 20.32 -0.67 21.17
C LEU A 702 20.91 -0.78 19.78
N ASP A 703 21.65 0.24 19.38
CA ASP A 703 22.57 0.14 18.26
C ASP A 703 23.67 -0.89 18.56
N SER A 704 24.18 -1.53 17.51
CA SER A 704 25.15 -2.63 17.63
C SER A 704 24.63 -3.91 18.29
N GLY A 705 23.31 -4.07 18.34
CA GLY A 705 22.67 -5.36 18.47
C GLY A 705 22.81 -6.19 17.18
N TYR A 706 22.10 -7.30 17.10
CA TYR A 706 22.10 -8.15 15.90
C TYR A 706 21.22 -7.52 14.82
N ARG A 707 21.70 -7.56 13.56
CA ARG A 707 20.88 -7.26 12.38
C ARG A 707 20.60 -8.55 11.63
N THR A 708 19.34 -8.82 11.32
CA THR A 708 18.95 -10.03 10.59
C THR A 708 19.31 -9.92 9.10
N SER A 709 19.39 -11.06 8.40
CA SER A 709 19.55 -11.07 6.95
C SER A 709 18.35 -10.48 6.18
N ALA A 710 17.19 -10.40 6.82
CA ALA A 710 16.01 -9.75 6.27
C ALA A 710 16.10 -8.22 6.32
N GLU A 711 16.99 -7.66 7.15
CA GLU A 711 17.11 -6.22 7.36
C GLU A 711 18.46 -5.64 6.92
N SER A 712 19.46 -6.47 6.66
CA SER A 712 20.78 -6.01 6.23
C SER A 712 21.37 -6.92 5.17
N THR A 713 22.04 -6.31 4.23
CA THR A 713 22.80 -6.99 3.18
C THR A 713 24.25 -7.23 3.55
N ASP A 714 24.69 -6.70 4.71
CA ASP A 714 26.06 -6.86 5.17
C ASP A 714 26.43 -8.33 5.40
N ALA A 715 27.71 -8.63 5.31
CA ALA A 715 28.25 -9.93 5.70
C ALA A 715 27.89 -10.22 7.17
N ILE A 716 27.69 -11.49 7.51
CA ILE A 716 27.29 -11.89 8.88
C ILE A 716 28.22 -11.34 9.94
N ALA A 717 29.51 -11.21 9.68
CA ALA A 717 30.49 -10.64 10.60
C ALA A 717 30.17 -9.19 11.00
N ASN A 718 29.58 -8.42 10.09
CA ASN A 718 29.20 -7.02 10.32
C ASN A 718 27.79 -6.88 10.91
N ARG A 719 26.99 -7.96 10.88
CA ARG A 719 25.62 -7.99 11.40
C ARG A 719 25.54 -8.52 12.84
N ILE A 720 26.63 -9.12 13.32
CA ILE A 720 26.69 -9.60 14.70
C ILE A 720 27.15 -8.45 15.58
N GLY A 721 26.30 -8.06 16.54
CA GLY A 721 26.67 -7.13 17.58
C GLY A 721 27.63 -7.76 18.59
N SER A 722 28.21 -6.93 19.43
CA SER A 722 29.01 -7.38 20.57
C SER A 722 28.67 -6.58 21.82
N VAL A 723 28.86 -7.21 22.97
CA VAL A 723 28.67 -6.59 24.30
C VAL A 723 29.46 -5.28 24.39
N SER A 724 30.75 -5.32 24.03
CA SER A 724 31.63 -4.15 24.14
C SER A 724 31.19 -2.99 23.24
N THR A 725 30.73 -3.28 22.01
CA THR A 725 30.29 -2.26 21.09
C THR A 725 28.96 -1.65 21.56
N ALA A 726 28.02 -2.47 22.00
CA ALA A 726 26.74 -1.98 22.55
C ALA A 726 26.94 -1.06 23.76
N ILE A 727 27.84 -1.42 24.66
CA ILE A 727 28.20 -0.60 25.85
C ILE A 727 28.85 0.72 25.38
N THR A 728 29.83 0.65 24.46
CA THR A 728 30.53 1.84 23.97
C THR A 728 29.56 2.82 23.30
N ASN A 729 28.69 2.33 22.40
CA ASN A 729 27.73 3.16 21.71
C ASN A 729 26.69 3.79 22.67
N LEU A 730 26.19 3.03 23.62
CA LEU A 730 25.25 3.58 24.61
C LEU A 730 25.92 4.62 25.50
N THR A 731 27.14 4.34 25.99
CA THR A 731 27.89 5.26 26.85
C THR A 731 28.24 6.56 26.12
N ALA A 732 28.60 6.48 24.83
CA ALA A 732 28.91 7.66 24.02
C ALA A 732 27.72 8.61 23.87
N ARG A 733 26.48 8.12 24.02
CA ARG A 733 25.28 8.97 23.97
C ARG A 733 25.09 9.85 25.22
N GLY A 734 25.78 9.57 26.31
CA GLY A 734 25.70 10.35 27.54
C GLY A 734 24.31 10.39 28.20
N LEU A 735 23.48 9.38 27.97
CA LEU A 735 22.13 9.31 28.52
C LEU A 735 22.13 9.14 30.05
N ASN A 736 21.29 9.92 30.72
CA ASN A 736 21.07 9.83 32.16
C ASN A 736 19.59 10.10 32.46
N SER A 737 18.73 9.13 32.15
CA SER A 737 17.28 9.23 32.36
C SER A 737 16.72 7.98 33.00
N SER A 738 15.91 8.14 34.03
CA SER A 738 15.16 7.03 34.63
C SER A 738 13.90 6.64 33.82
N TYR A 739 13.57 7.38 32.78
CA TYR A 739 12.41 7.13 31.90
C TYR A 739 12.73 6.25 30.69
N GLY A 740 13.91 5.66 30.63
CA GLY A 740 14.30 4.70 29.62
C GLY A 740 14.89 3.42 30.21
N CYS A 741 14.76 2.29 29.52
CA CYS A 741 15.43 1.03 29.82
C CYS A 741 15.81 0.33 28.53
N ALA A 742 16.90 -0.45 28.56
CA ALA A 742 17.42 -1.18 27.42
C ALA A 742 17.81 -2.61 27.81
N TYR A 743 17.76 -3.50 26.84
CA TYR A 743 18.05 -4.93 27.01
C TYR A 743 19.01 -5.45 25.93
N TYR A 744 19.75 -6.51 26.25
CA TYR A 744 20.68 -7.18 25.35
C TYR A 744 20.80 -8.67 25.73
N PRO A 745 20.97 -9.59 24.78
CA PRO A 745 21.01 -9.49 23.32
C PRO A 745 19.64 -9.74 22.66
N TRP A 746 19.63 -9.78 21.33
CA TRP A 746 18.48 -10.23 20.56
C TRP A 746 18.16 -11.70 20.85
N VAL A 747 16.89 -12.05 20.67
CA VAL A 747 16.37 -13.40 20.95
C VAL A 747 15.73 -14.01 19.70
N GLN A 748 15.77 -15.32 19.60
CA GLN A 748 15.05 -16.04 18.59
C GLN A 748 13.69 -16.47 19.13
N ILE A 749 12.63 -16.08 18.43
CA ILE A 749 11.25 -16.42 18.75
C ILE A 749 10.65 -17.34 17.69
N ASN A 750 9.62 -18.07 18.07
CA ASN A 750 8.83 -18.90 17.17
C ASN A 750 7.49 -18.22 16.90
N ASP A 751 7.19 -17.98 15.61
CA ASP A 751 5.86 -17.57 15.20
C ASP A 751 4.91 -18.77 15.23
N SER A 752 3.90 -18.70 16.07
CA SER A 752 2.93 -19.79 16.24
C SER A 752 1.98 -20.01 15.06
N LEU A 753 1.87 -19.03 14.14
CA LEU A 753 1.00 -19.11 12.98
C LEU A 753 1.67 -19.83 11.81
N THR A 754 2.91 -19.46 11.52
CA THR A 754 3.68 -20.00 10.40
C THR A 754 4.69 -21.06 10.81
N ASN A 755 4.89 -21.26 12.11
CA ASN A 755 5.95 -22.08 12.70
C ASN A 755 7.36 -21.67 12.23
N SER A 756 7.52 -20.39 11.91
CA SER A 756 8.76 -19.81 11.44
C SER A 756 9.59 -19.29 12.60
N LEU A 757 10.91 -19.47 12.52
CA LEU A 757 11.86 -18.92 13.46
C LEU A 757 12.34 -17.57 12.98
N LEU A 758 12.23 -16.54 13.82
CA LEU A 758 12.77 -15.23 13.51
C LEU A 758 13.58 -14.65 14.69
N TRP A 759 14.53 -13.81 14.35
CA TRP A 759 15.27 -13.02 15.34
C TRP A 759 14.48 -11.75 15.65
N ALA A 760 14.26 -11.51 16.92
CA ALA A 760 13.46 -10.41 17.43
C ALA A 760 14.29 -9.50 18.35
N PRO A 761 14.03 -8.19 18.30
CA PRO A 761 14.65 -7.25 19.23
C PRO A 761 14.20 -7.53 20.67
N PRO A 762 15.06 -7.27 21.65
CA PRO A 762 14.78 -7.58 23.05
C PRO A 762 13.59 -6.80 23.64
N SER A 763 13.23 -5.67 23.09
CA SER A 763 12.05 -4.89 23.51
C SER A 763 10.75 -5.69 23.44
N ILE A 764 10.61 -6.60 22.48
CA ILE A 764 9.42 -7.46 22.33
C ILE A 764 9.22 -8.35 23.56
N VAL A 765 10.27 -9.07 23.94
CA VAL A 765 10.19 -9.97 25.10
C VAL A 765 10.16 -9.22 26.43
N ALA A 766 10.76 -8.03 26.48
CA ALA A 766 10.63 -7.13 27.62
C ALA A 766 9.18 -6.70 27.85
N LEU A 767 8.47 -6.24 26.80
CA LEU A 767 7.05 -5.89 26.90
C LEU A 767 6.19 -7.07 27.34
N GLY A 768 6.41 -8.26 26.76
CA GLY A 768 5.72 -9.48 27.18
C GLY A 768 5.97 -9.83 28.65
N THR A 769 7.20 -9.65 29.12
CA THR A 769 7.57 -9.90 30.53
C THR A 769 6.95 -8.86 31.47
N PHE A 770 6.90 -7.58 31.07
CA PHE A 770 6.16 -6.55 31.80
C PHE A 770 4.70 -6.94 31.98
N SER A 771 4.05 -7.34 30.91
CA SER A 771 2.64 -7.78 30.89
C SER A 771 2.43 -9.02 31.81
N SER A 772 3.29 -10.02 31.69
CA SER A 772 3.22 -11.23 32.52
C SER A 772 3.45 -10.95 34.02
N SER A 773 4.43 -10.09 34.32
CA SER A 773 4.71 -9.66 35.72
C SER A 773 3.51 -8.92 36.31
N GLN A 774 2.90 -8.03 35.54
CA GLN A 774 1.71 -7.27 35.94
C GLN A 774 0.50 -8.18 36.18
N ARG A 775 0.29 -9.22 35.35
CA ARG A 775 -0.79 -10.20 35.55
C ARG A 775 -0.60 -11.07 36.78
N LYS A 776 0.65 -11.48 37.09
CA LYS A 776 0.99 -12.38 38.19
C LYS A 776 1.09 -11.64 39.52
N SER A 777 1.35 -10.36 39.50
CA SER A 777 1.64 -9.51 40.64
C SER A 777 1.05 -8.12 40.39
N GLU A 778 1.65 -7.09 40.98
CA GLU A 778 1.31 -5.71 40.73
C GLU A 778 2.26 -5.08 39.69
N LEU A 779 1.83 -3.96 39.08
CA LEU A 779 2.54 -3.24 38.03
C LEU A 779 3.98 -2.84 38.40
N TRP A 780 4.21 -2.59 39.68
CA TRP A 780 5.50 -2.16 40.21
C TRP A 780 6.40 -3.30 40.69
N PHE A 781 6.04 -4.55 40.49
CA PHE A 781 6.97 -5.64 40.78
C PHE A 781 8.05 -5.76 39.69
N ALA A 782 9.24 -6.23 40.09
CA ALA A 782 10.37 -6.37 39.19
C ALA A 782 10.08 -7.36 38.07
N PRO A 783 10.09 -6.94 36.80
CA PRO A 783 9.87 -7.82 35.65
C PRO A 783 11.18 -8.52 35.24
N ALA A 784 11.83 -9.17 36.17
CA ALA A 784 13.14 -9.82 36.00
C ALA A 784 13.36 -10.94 37.01
N GLY A 785 14.41 -11.68 36.80
CA GLY A 785 14.83 -12.81 37.68
C GLY A 785 14.06 -14.10 37.37
N PHE A 786 14.45 -15.18 38.06
CA PHE A 786 13.94 -16.52 37.74
C PHE A 786 12.43 -16.67 37.92
N THR A 787 11.84 -15.94 38.83
CA THR A 787 10.39 -16.06 39.12
C THR A 787 9.51 -15.35 38.11
N ARG A 788 9.94 -14.20 37.56
CA ARG A 788 9.13 -13.34 36.69
C ARG A 788 9.73 -13.04 35.30
N GLY A 789 11.04 -13.25 35.16
CA GLY A 789 11.80 -12.98 33.96
C GLY A 789 12.05 -14.23 33.08
N GLY A 790 11.51 -15.41 33.43
CA GLY A 790 11.70 -16.64 32.67
C GLY A 790 11.01 -16.61 31.29
N LEU A 791 11.79 -16.63 30.23
CA LEU A 791 11.29 -16.52 28.86
C LEU A 791 10.97 -17.86 28.24
N THR A 792 11.70 -18.91 28.62
CA THR A 792 11.50 -20.27 28.09
C THR A 792 10.14 -20.85 28.52
N GLU A 793 9.63 -20.47 29.68
CA GLU A 793 8.33 -20.89 30.18
C GLU A 793 7.14 -20.09 29.60
N GLY A 794 7.41 -19.21 28.62
CA GLY A 794 6.39 -18.42 27.94
C GLY A 794 5.94 -17.16 28.67
N SER A 795 6.68 -16.70 29.68
CA SER A 795 6.39 -15.42 30.37
C SER A 795 6.41 -14.22 29.41
N ALA A 796 7.19 -14.30 28.33
CA ALA A 796 7.20 -13.29 27.30
C ALA A 796 5.92 -13.22 26.45
N GLY A 797 4.95 -14.12 26.61
CA GLY A 797 3.78 -14.22 25.76
C GLY A 797 4.07 -14.82 24.38
N ILE A 798 5.32 -14.99 24.02
CA ILE A 798 5.83 -15.60 22.80
C ILE A 798 6.90 -16.64 23.18
N GLY A 799 6.98 -17.74 22.43
CA GLY A 799 7.98 -18.79 22.65
C GLY A 799 9.39 -18.28 22.29
N VAL A 800 10.29 -18.23 23.26
CA VAL A 800 11.69 -17.87 23.08
C VAL A 800 12.53 -19.13 23.05
N ILE A 801 13.34 -19.31 22.01
CA ILE A 801 14.11 -20.55 21.77
C ILE A 801 15.56 -20.39 22.21
N GLN A 802 16.19 -19.27 21.82
CA GLN A 802 17.59 -19.00 22.14
C GLN A 802 17.91 -17.51 22.11
N THR A 803 19.02 -17.15 22.74
CA THR A 803 19.64 -15.82 22.63
C THR A 803 20.65 -15.79 21.48
N ARG A 804 20.84 -14.63 20.87
CA ARG A 804 21.82 -14.48 19.78
C ARG A 804 23.25 -14.71 20.28
N GLU A 805 23.52 -14.31 21.47
CA GLU A 805 24.80 -14.47 22.13
C GLU A 805 24.61 -15.11 23.50
N ARG A 806 25.48 -16.02 23.84
CA ARG A 806 25.53 -16.63 25.17
C ARG A 806 26.42 -15.79 26.06
N LEU A 807 25.83 -15.02 26.98
CA LEU A 807 26.53 -14.14 27.88
C LEU A 807 27.27 -14.93 28.98
N THR A 808 28.54 -14.61 29.16
CA THR A 808 29.34 -15.08 30.32
C THR A 808 28.94 -14.30 31.56
N SER A 809 29.47 -14.69 32.73
CA SER A 809 29.28 -13.93 33.97
C SER A 809 29.80 -12.49 33.85
N ARG A 810 30.98 -12.37 33.25
CA ARG A 810 31.65 -11.08 33.04
C ARG A 810 30.83 -10.19 32.11
N ASP A 811 30.34 -10.73 30.99
CA ASP A 811 29.52 -9.97 30.02
C ASP A 811 28.24 -9.42 30.69
N ARG A 812 27.61 -10.19 31.57
CA ARG A 812 26.46 -9.76 32.36
C ARG A 812 26.78 -8.63 33.31
N ASP A 813 27.93 -8.72 33.99
CA ASP A 813 28.40 -7.69 34.91
C ASP A 813 28.74 -6.40 34.16
N ASP A 814 29.48 -6.48 33.07
CA ASP A 814 29.83 -5.34 32.20
C ASP A 814 28.57 -4.64 31.63
N LEU A 815 27.59 -5.40 31.12
CA LEU A 815 26.30 -4.86 30.65
C LEU A 815 25.53 -4.17 31.79
N TYR A 816 25.47 -4.82 32.98
CA TYR A 816 24.73 -4.30 34.11
C TYR A 816 25.36 -3.03 34.68
N GLU A 817 26.69 -2.92 34.67
CA GLU A 817 27.39 -1.67 35.01
C GLU A 817 27.07 -0.55 34.06
N ALA A 818 26.92 -0.85 32.75
CA ALA A 818 26.53 0.11 31.72
C ALA A 818 25.01 0.39 31.68
N ASN A 819 24.22 -0.06 32.66
CA ASN A 819 22.75 0.10 32.72
C ASN A 819 21.98 -0.62 31.61
N ILE A 820 22.55 -1.67 31.00
CA ILE A 820 21.90 -2.55 30.05
C ILE A 820 21.44 -3.81 30.78
N ASN A 821 20.19 -4.20 30.60
CA ASN A 821 19.62 -5.38 31.26
C ASN A 821 19.93 -6.65 30.46
N PRO A 822 20.71 -7.59 31.01
CA PRO A 822 21.10 -8.80 30.31
C PRO A 822 19.95 -9.81 30.22
N ILE A 823 19.81 -10.44 29.04
CA ILE A 823 19.00 -11.63 28.80
C ILE A 823 19.96 -12.80 28.69
N ALA A 824 19.94 -13.69 29.67
CA ALA A 824 20.93 -14.75 29.77
C ALA A 824 20.30 -16.13 29.87
N SER A 825 21.02 -17.14 29.37
CA SER A 825 20.64 -18.54 29.48
C SER A 825 21.33 -19.18 30.70
N PHE A 826 20.54 -19.75 31.58
CA PHE A 826 21.03 -20.43 32.80
C PHE A 826 20.74 -21.94 32.70
N PRO A 827 21.66 -22.77 33.13
CA PRO A 827 21.40 -24.19 33.29
C PRO A 827 20.19 -24.43 34.20
N SER A 828 19.30 -25.31 33.81
CA SER A 828 18.08 -25.69 34.53
C SER A 828 16.93 -24.62 34.54
N GLU A 829 17.24 -23.36 34.33
CA GLU A 829 16.24 -22.27 34.39
C GLU A 829 15.88 -21.72 32.99
N GLY A 830 16.68 -22.08 32.01
CA GLY A 830 16.47 -21.59 30.62
C GLY A 830 16.88 -20.13 30.40
N ILE A 831 16.18 -19.43 29.56
CA ILE A 831 16.47 -18.04 29.19
C ILE A 831 15.69 -17.11 30.11
N VAL A 832 16.39 -16.13 30.68
CA VAL A 832 15.83 -15.26 31.71
C VAL A 832 16.27 -13.80 31.49
N ILE A 833 15.36 -12.85 31.65
CA ILE A 833 15.72 -11.44 31.85
C ILE A 833 16.29 -11.28 33.23
N PHE A 834 17.58 -10.94 33.33
CA PHE A 834 18.33 -10.95 34.59
C PHE A 834 18.70 -9.55 35.13
N GLY A 835 18.11 -8.50 34.61
CA GLY A 835 18.35 -7.12 35.05
C GLY A 835 17.08 -6.28 35.04
N GLN A 836 17.07 -5.22 35.84
CA GLN A 836 15.97 -4.26 35.94
C GLN A 836 16.46 -2.82 36.20
N LYS A 837 17.51 -2.40 35.51
CA LYS A 837 18.01 -1.03 35.56
C LYS A 837 17.34 -0.14 34.55
N THR A 838 17.13 1.12 34.92
CA THR A 838 16.86 2.22 33.99
C THR A 838 18.18 2.74 33.42
N LEU A 839 18.10 3.62 32.41
CA LEU A 839 19.28 4.27 31.82
C LEU A 839 19.82 5.43 32.68
N GLN A 840 19.41 5.51 33.93
CA GLN A 840 19.92 6.51 34.87
C GLN A 840 21.32 6.13 35.36
N VAL A 841 22.28 6.99 35.08
CA VAL A 841 23.68 6.81 35.51
C VAL A 841 23.87 7.26 36.97
N THR A 842 23.19 8.33 37.37
CA THR A 842 23.27 8.86 38.74
C THR A 842 22.58 7.91 39.72
N PRO A 843 23.28 7.36 40.73
CA PRO A 843 22.69 6.42 41.68
C PRO A 843 21.51 7.03 42.44
N SER A 844 20.35 6.40 42.32
CA SER A 844 19.16 6.74 43.12
C SER A 844 18.21 5.55 43.13
N ALA A 845 17.14 5.62 43.92
CA ALA A 845 16.10 4.58 43.86
C ALA A 845 15.44 4.46 42.47
N LEU A 846 15.49 5.51 41.65
CA LEU A 846 14.92 5.58 40.33
C LEU A 846 15.79 4.93 39.25
N ASP A 847 16.98 4.45 39.62
CA ASP A 847 17.80 3.61 38.73
C ASP A 847 17.23 2.20 38.54
N ARG A 848 16.09 1.89 39.21
CA ARG A 848 15.38 0.61 39.14
C ARG A 848 14.04 0.74 38.40
N ILE A 849 13.80 -0.14 37.45
CA ILE A 849 12.57 -0.15 36.63
C ILE A 849 11.32 -0.28 37.52
N ASN A 850 11.35 -1.16 38.50
CA ASN A 850 10.21 -1.37 39.38
C ASN A 850 9.86 -0.11 40.20
N VAL A 851 10.82 0.63 40.68
CA VAL A 851 10.60 1.89 41.42
C VAL A 851 10.09 2.97 40.48
N ARG A 852 10.67 3.09 39.27
CA ARG A 852 10.17 4.04 38.26
C ARG A 852 8.72 3.74 37.89
N ARG A 853 8.36 2.47 37.65
CA ARG A 853 6.98 2.06 37.35
C ARG A 853 6.02 2.33 38.52
N LEU A 854 6.47 2.14 39.76
CA LEU A 854 5.68 2.54 40.94
C LEU A 854 5.40 4.05 40.94
N MET A 855 6.42 4.89 40.68
CA MET A 855 6.22 6.34 40.64
C MET A 855 5.30 6.78 39.52
N ILE A 856 5.38 6.14 38.36
CA ILE A 856 4.46 6.37 37.22
C ILE A 856 3.04 6.01 37.64
N PHE A 857 2.84 4.86 38.28
CA PHE A 857 1.52 4.42 38.75
C PHE A 857 0.95 5.39 39.79
N VAL A 858 1.72 5.75 40.81
CA VAL A 858 1.28 6.68 41.86
C VAL A 858 0.94 8.06 41.29
N LYS A 859 1.72 8.55 40.31
CA LYS A 859 1.40 9.82 39.62
C LYS A 859 0.05 9.76 38.95
N LYS A 860 -0.24 8.67 38.23
CA LYS A 860 -1.51 8.49 37.52
C LYS A 860 -2.72 8.34 38.42
N GLU A 861 -2.54 7.72 39.59
CA GLU A 861 -3.61 7.57 40.57
C GLU A 861 -3.94 8.88 41.32
N ILE A 862 -2.99 9.83 41.35
CA ILE A 862 -3.15 11.11 42.03
C ILE A 862 -3.61 12.22 41.10
N SER A 863 -3.22 12.17 39.83
CA SER A 863 -3.62 13.14 38.81
C SER A 863 -5.01 12.87 38.24
#